data_08fe06d0be0d154ade1d928825b596f2
#
_entry.id   08fe06d0be0d154ade1d928825b596f2
#
_cell.length_a   1.000
_cell.length_b   1.000
_cell.length_c   1.000
_cell.angle_alpha   90.00
_cell.angle_beta   90.00
_cell.angle_gamma   90.00
#
_symmetry.space_group_name_H-M   'P 1'
#
loop_
_entity.id
_entity.type
_entity.pdbx_description
1 polymer ?
#
loop_
_entity_poly.entity_id
_entity_poly.type
_entity_poly.pdbx_seq_one_letter_code
_entity_poly.pdbx_strand_id
1 'polypeptide(L)'
;MPRARAAAFLAGVLATMWLSGCAMVTVQSRNSGDYIAQTRGDVLSTGELSQSGSETLQVAGLQPKACRAAPLPCLQQLTSEAGIGDERRLATQAELWTARAIALSGRNPTTMSDAAVEAWLEAARHAYAYLFFTARAPSARAFENRQSQVRDYYNYAVQQVVERLFARSQQAGETTPASTTVGRWQLDVDLSAYRLPGDGNTPRAIFAASALRFNGLRSTYRRDGFGAELVAEVDPQVVGDPAGLALQQAVAAGAAPDRPLPTFSEMPYAPATILLRFEGETLAEVLRSHLVTLVPYDPYRQSEVVLHGQRVPLAGNFTAAYGLWLAKSGFAEQSLRSMLGSARGIDRPHLYLMQPYDPNRRVLLMLHGLASSPEAWVNVANEVMGDETLRQRYQIWQVYYPTNAPMAINRAEIQSLVERSLQHFDPSGSAIASHDMVLVWHSMGGVIGRLLVSSSGEQLWDSLLQNYRLEGERGARIRAKLWPLLHFSPMPQVDRAIFIAAPHRGTPLAEGGLGRFVSKLVRLPGALLDRFGDVMQDLANSERDDPGGAPRRKGRALVPTSIDNLRDTDPFVRATMDLPISPNVQYHTIIGREKPQVPLADSDDGLVPYRSAHLDGAASELVVTSWHSVQETPQAILEIRRILHVQLQAEQQASHAPDR
;
A
#
# COMPACT_ATOMS: atom_id res chain seq x y z
N MET A 1 24.48 -26.99 -38.87
CA MET A 1 23.52 -25.88 -38.61
C MET A 1 22.58 -26.05 -37.39
N PRO A 2 22.71 -27.06 -36.48
CA PRO A 2 21.86 -27.09 -35.28
C PRO A 2 22.39 -26.31 -34.06
N ARG A 3 23.67 -25.98 -33.97
CA ARG A 3 24.26 -25.28 -32.81
C ARG A 3 23.96 -23.77 -32.74
N ALA A 4 23.72 -23.11 -33.88
CA ALA A 4 23.38 -21.69 -33.92
C ALA A 4 21.93 -21.39 -33.49
N ARG A 5 20.99 -22.32 -33.69
CA ARG A 5 19.59 -22.17 -33.24
C ARG A 5 19.40 -22.40 -31.75
N ALA A 6 20.18 -23.28 -31.13
CA ALA A 6 20.18 -23.48 -29.67
C ALA A 6 20.77 -22.29 -28.92
N ALA A 7 21.82 -21.65 -29.44
CA ALA A 7 22.40 -20.46 -28.84
C ALA A 7 21.47 -19.20 -28.92
N ALA A 8 20.73 -19.08 -30.04
CA ALA A 8 19.74 -18.00 -30.17
C ALA A 8 18.52 -18.20 -29.27
N PHE A 9 18.10 -19.46 -29.02
CA PHE A 9 17.01 -19.76 -28.09
C PHE A 9 17.42 -19.54 -26.63
N LEU A 10 18.65 -19.91 -26.24
CA LEU A 10 19.19 -19.63 -24.90
C LEU A 10 19.39 -18.11 -24.66
N ALA A 11 19.86 -17.37 -25.66
CA ALA A 11 20.00 -15.91 -25.56
C ALA A 11 18.63 -15.20 -25.47
N GLY A 12 17.61 -15.71 -26.16
CA GLY A 12 16.24 -15.20 -26.05
C GLY A 12 15.61 -15.44 -24.67
N VAL A 13 15.83 -16.62 -24.07
CA VAL A 13 15.34 -16.95 -22.72
C VAL A 13 16.10 -16.16 -21.63
N LEU A 14 17.41 -15.92 -21.80
CA LEU A 14 18.18 -15.07 -20.90
C LEU A 14 17.79 -13.58 -21.03
N ALA A 15 17.50 -13.08 -22.23
CA ALA A 15 17.04 -11.69 -22.41
C ALA A 15 15.66 -11.41 -21.81
N THR A 16 14.75 -12.40 -21.80
CA THR A 16 13.43 -12.27 -21.14
C THR A 16 13.52 -12.34 -19.62
N MET A 17 14.53 -12.97 -19.03
CA MET A 17 14.78 -12.95 -17.58
C MET A 17 15.36 -11.62 -17.07
N TRP A 18 15.95 -10.78 -17.94
CA TRP A 18 16.57 -9.52 -17.56
C TRP A 18 15.62 -8.30 -17.62
N LEU A 19 14.43 -8.46 -18.17
CA LEU A 19 13.40 -7.40 -18.24
C LEU A 19 12.38 -7.44 -17.08
N SER A 20 12.47 -8.42 -16.20
CA SER A 20 11.55 -8.56 -15.06
C SER A 20 12.05 -7.90 -13.76
N GLY A 21 12.66 -6.71 -13.88
CA GLY A 21 13.11 -5.90 -12.73
C GLY A 21 12.00 -5.19 -11.95
N CYS A 22 10.75 -5.30 -12.39
CA CYS A 22 9.59 -4.90 -11.60
C CYS A 22 8.88 -6.17 -11.14
N ALA A 23 8.95 -6.46 -9.84
CA ALA A 23 8.20 -7.56 -9.26
C ALA A 23 6.70 -7.28 -9.43
N MET A 24 6.13 -7.75 -10.54
CA MET A 24 4.68 -7.66 -10.75
C MET A 24 3.99 -8.55 -9.72
N VAL A 25 3.27 -7.93 -8.79
CA VAL A 25 2.49 -8.66 -7.81
C VAL A 25 1.29 -9.27 -8.50
N THR A 26 1.26 -10.57 -8.60
CA THR A 26 0.11 -11.32 -9.09
C THR A 26 -0.66 -11.92 -7.91
N VAL A 27 -1.98 -11.86 -8.00
CA VAL A 27 -2.88 -12.42 -6.99
C VAL A 27 -3.40 -13.77 -7.50
N GLN A 28 -3.17 -14.81 -6.71
CA GLN A 28 -3.80 -16.10 -6.91
C GLN A 28 -4.80 -16.36 -5.80
N SER A 29 -6.02 -16.69 -6.16
CA SER A 29 -7.02 -17.12 -5.19
C SER A 29 -6.72 -18.56 -4.74
N ARG A 30 -6.83 -18.79 -3.44
CA ARG A 30 -6.71 -20.09 -2.80
C ARG A 30 -7.97 -20.36 -1.99
N ASN A 31 -8.47 -21.59 -2.00
CA ASN A 31 -9.59 -21.97 -1.17
C ASN A 31 -9.23 -21.84 0.33
N SER A 32 -10.07 -21.16 1.09
CA SER A 32 -9.86 -20.94 2.54
C SER A 32 -9.76 -22.27 3.31
N GLY A 33 -10.50 -23.31 2.89
CA GLY A 33 -10.43 -24.64 3.49
C GLY A 33 -9.03 -25.27 3.38
N ASP A 34 -8.36 -25.14 2.23
CA ASP A 34 -7.00 -25.68 2.02
C ASP A 34 -5.97 -24.99 2.91
N TYR A 35 -6.14 -23.68 3.15
CA TYR A 35 -5.27 -22.94 4.06
C TYR A 35 -5.43 -23.41 5.51
N ILE A 36 -6.67 -23.56 5.97
CA ILE A 36 -6.97 -24.01 7.33
C ILE A 36 -6.62 -25.49 7.49
N ALA A 37 -6.92 -26.33 6.47
CA ALA A 37 -6.61 -27.75 6.47
C ALA A 37 -5.11 -28.05 6.67
N GLN A 38 -4.24 -27.21 6.22
CA GLN A 38 -2.80 -27.37 6.39
C GLN A 38 -2.31 -27.10 7.83
N THR A 39 -3.14 -26.46 8.65
CA THR A 39 -2.69 -25.97 9.97
C THR A 39 -3.27 -26.70 11.16
N ARG A 40 -4.35 -27.50 11.02
CA ARG A 40 -5.05 -28.11 12.17
C ARG A 40 -5.78 -29.42 11.80
N GLY A 41 -5.71 -30.39 12.71
CA GLY A 41 -6.44 -31.65 12.58
C GLY A 41 -7.86 -31.57 13.19
N ASP A 42 -8.79 -30.90 12.53
CA ASP A 42 -10.18 -30.73 12.93
C ASP A 42 -11.13 -30.70 11.71
N VAL A 43 -12.38 -30.36 11.91
CA VAL A 43 -13.39 -30.31 10.85
C VAL A 43 -13.05 -29.32 9.72
N LEU A 44 -12.33 -28.23 10.02
CA LEU A 44 -11.91 -27.26 9.00
C LEU A 44 -10.70 -27.75 8.20
N SER A 45 -9.77 -28.44 8.87
CA SER A 45 -8.48 -28.81 8.29
C SER A 45 -8.51 -30.17 7.59
N THR A 46 -9.16 -31.14 8.17
CA THR A 46 -9.18 -32.53 7.67
C THR A 46 -10.58 -33.00 7.23
N GLY A 47 -11.61 -32.23 7.58
CA GLY A 47 -13.00 -32.64 7.46
C GLY A 47 -13.44 -33.66 8.50
N GLU A 48 -12.56 -34.10 9.41
CA GLU A 48 -12.86 -34.99 10.53
C GLU A 48 -12.99 -34.17 11.82
N LEU A 49 -13.76 -34.70 12.80
CA LEU A 49 -13.84 -34.06 14.11
C LEU A 49 -12.51 -34.08 14.83
N SER A 50 -12.22 -33.02 15.57
CA SER A 50 -11.02 -32.92 16.41
C SER A 50 -10.97 -34.06 17.44
N GLN A 51 -9.79 -34.38 17.93
CA GLN A 51 -9.65 -35.36 18.98
C GLN A 51 -10.47 -34.98 20.22
N SER A 52 -10.43 -33.71 20.64
CA SER A 52 -11.16 -33.23 21.82
C SER A 52 -12.69 -33.27 21.64
N GLY A 53 -13.18 -32.98 20.42
CA GLY A 53 -14.58 -33.11 20.07
C GLY A 53 -15.04 -34.59 20.09
N SER A 54 -14.24 -35.45 19.46
CA SER A 54 -14.49 -36.92 19.44
C SER A 54 -14.52 -37.53 20.85
N GLU A 55 -13.57 -37.16 21.70
CA GLU A 55 -13.54 -37.61 23.11
C GLU A 55 -14.74 -37.11 23.89
N THR A 56 -15.19 -35.87 23.67
CA THR A 56 -16.37 -35.31 24.33
C THR A 56 -17.65 -36.08 23.94
N LEU A 57 -17.79 -36.39 22.66
CA LEU A 57 -18.90 -37.20 22.15
C LEU A 57 -18.90 -38.62 22.75
N GLN A 58 -17.72 -39.25 22.81
CA GLN A 58 -17.59 -40.58 23.42
C GLN A 58 -17.98 -40.58 24.90
N VAL A 59 -17.58 -39.53 25.65
CA VAL A 59 -18.01 -39.38 27.07
C VAL A 59 -19.52 -39.20 27.19
N ALA A 60 -20.18 -38.57 26.20
CA ALA A 60 -21.63 -38.46 26.12
C ALA A 60 -22.31 -39.75 25.61
N GLY A 61 -21.56 -40.84 25.38
CA GLY A 61 -22.09 -42.09 24.81
C GLY A 61 -22.43 -42.02 23.32
N LEU A 62 -21.95 -40.99 22.64
CA LEU A 62 -22.20 -40.74 21.21
C LEU A 62 -21.05 -41.26 20.33
N GLN A 63 -21.39 -41.69 19.13
CA GLN A 63 -20.38 -42.15 18.15
C GLN A 63 -19.91 -40.99 17.27
N PRO A 64 -18.63 -40.58 17.32
CA PRO A 64 -18.12 -39.40 16.59
C PRO A 64 -18.41 -39.43 15.09
N LYS A 65 -18.20 -40.56 14.41
CA LYS A 65 -18.50 -40.73 12.99
C LYS A 65 -19.96 -40.52 12.64
N ALA A 66 -20.87 -41.02 13.49
CA ALA A 66 -22.32 -40.84 13.32
C ALA A 66 -22.72 -39.37 13.52
N CYS A 67 -22.17 -38.72 14.57
CA CYS A 67 -22.40 -37.31 14.85
C CYS A 67 -21.88 -36.39 13.73
N ARG A 68 -20.73 -36.70 13.12
CA ARG A 68 -20.24 -35.96 11.97
C ARG A 68 -21.16 -36.08 10.76
N ALA A 69 -21.66 -37.28 10.48
CA ALA A 69 -22.55 -37.52 9.34
C ALA A 69 -23.95 -36.93 9.55
N ALA A 70 -24.48 -36.95 10.77
CA ALA A 70 -25.79 -36.42 11.18
C ALA A 70 -25.68 -35.61 12.47
N PRO A 71 -25.24 -34.33 12.43
CA PRO A 71 -24.93 -33.56 13.63
C PRO A 71 -26.13 -33.25 14.53
N LEU A 72 -27.35 -33.04 13.99
CA LEU A 72 -28.49 -32.54 14.73
C LEU A 72 -28.92 -33.39 15.97
N PRO A 73 -29.04 -34.73 15.88
CA PRO A 73 -29.37 -35.53 17.05
C PRO A 73 -28.30 -35.41 18.15
N CYS A 74 -27.02 -35.38 17.77
CA CYS A 74 -25.94 -35.26 18.73
C CYS A 74 -25.88 -33.86 19.39
N LEU A 75 -26.19 -32.81 18.65
CA LEU A 75 -26.32 -31.46 19.18
C LEU A 75 -27.43 -31.35 20.22
N GLN A 76 -28.59 -31.96 19.95
CA GLN A 76 -29.70 -32.01 20.89
C GLN A 76 -29.33 -32.76 22.18
N GLN A 77 -28.71 -33.93 22.06
CA GLN A 77 -28.26 -34.70 23.20
C GLN A 77 -27.20 -33.96 24.03
N LEU A 78 -26.18 -33.37 23.40
CA LEU A 78 -25.16 -32.56 24.09
C LEU A 78 -25.77 -31.37 24.85
N THR A 79 -26.86 -30.79 24.35
CA THR A 79 -27.55 -29.67 25.03
C THR A 79 -28.23 -30.11 26.32
N SER A 80 -28.74 -31.31 26.36
CA SER A 80 -29.45 -31.87 27.54
C SER A 80 -28.51 -32.52 28.57
N GLU A 81 -27.24 -32.77 28.22
CA GLU A 81 -26.27 -33.51 29.02
C GLU A 81 -25.63 -32.64 30.11
N ALA A 82 -26.10 -32.80 31.35
CA ALA A 82 -25.63 -32.01 32.50
C ALA A 82 -24.24 -32.39 33.02
N GLY A 83 -23.72 -33.58 32.65
CA GLY A 83 -22.44 -34.12 33.13
C GLY A 83 -21.21 -33.59 32.37
N ILE A 84 -21.41 -32.81 31.31
CA ILE A 84 -20.33 -32.29 30.47
C ILE A 84 -20.16 -30.78 30.75
N GLY A 85 -18.98 -30.38 31.18
CA GLY A 85 -18.68 -28.96 31.43
C GLY A 85 -18.84 -28.08 30.18
N ASP A 86 -19.28 -26.84 30.39
CA ASP A 86 -19.62 -25.88 29.32
C ASP A 86 -18.52 -25.71 28.26
N GLU A 87 -17.25 -25.65 28.66
CA GLU A 87 -16.16 -25.52 27.70
C GLU A 87 -16.07 -26.68 26.71
N ARG A 88 -16.21 -27.92 27.20
CA ARG A 88 -16.19 -29.09 26.32
C ARG A 88 -17.44 -29.15 25.45
N ARG A 89 -18.59 -28.91 26.05
CA ARG A 89 -19.89 -28.93 25.37
C ARG A 89 -19.95 -27.92 24.25
N LEU A 90 -19.68 -26.63 24.54
CA LEU A 90 -19.76 -25.54 23.57
C LEU A 90 -18.75 -25.67 22.45
N ALA A 91 -17.50 -26.07 22.74
CA ALA A 91 -16.49 -26.30 21.71
C ALA A 91 -16.93 -27.42 20.75
N THR A 92 -17.44 -28.54 21.26
CA THR A 92 -17.92 -29.65 20.43
C THR A 92 -19.18 -29.28 19.64
N GLN A 93 -20.09 -28.49 20.25
CA GLN A 93 -21.27 -27.98 19.54
C GLN A 93 -20.86 -27.00 18.40
N ALA A 94 -19.90 -26.10 18.64
CA ALA A 94 -19.38 -25.23 17.61
C ALA A 94 -18.77 -26.01 16.43
N GLU A 95 -18.01 -27.07 16.73
CA GLU A 95 -17.43 -27.95 15.72
C GLU A 95 -18.49 -28.73 14.92
N LEU A 96 -19.50 -29.29 15.58
CA LEU A 96 -20.59 -30.01 14.91
C LEU A 96 -21.44 -29.07 14.05
N TRP A 97 -21.72 -27.84 14.50
CA TRP A 97 -22.40 -26.83 13.70
C TRP A 97 -21.56 -26.43 12.48
N THR A 98 -20.25 -26.31 12.66
CA THR A 98 -19.30 -26.06 11.55
C THR A 98 -19.34 -27.20 10.53
N ALA A 99 -19.30 -28.45 10.98
CA ALA A 99 -19.43 -29.63 10.11
C ALA A 99 -20.73 -29.61 9.30
N ARG A 100 -21.86 -29.30 9.99
CA ARG A 100 -23.17 -29.16 9.35
C ARG A 100 -23.18 -28.02 8.31
N ALA A 101 -22.66 -26.88 8.68
CA ALA A 101 -22.63 -25.70 7.82
C ALA A 101 -21.82 -25.98 6.53
N ILE A 102 -20.64 -26.59 6.65
CA ILE A 102 -19.83 -27.03 5.51
C ILE A 102 -20.63 -27.97 4.59
N ALA A 103 -21.32 -28.96 5.17
CA ALA A 103 -22.12 -29.93 4.39
C ALA A 103 -23.27 -29.25 3.62
N LEU A 104 -23.85 -28.18 4.15
CA LEU A 104 -24.95 -27.42 3.54
C LEU A 104 -24.48 -26.35 2.54
N SER A 105 -23.26 -25.84 2.66
CA SER A 105 -22.77 -24.67 1.89
C SER A 105 -22.46 -24.99 0.43
N GLY A 106 -22.19 -26.25 0.09
CA GLY A 106 -21.70 -26.58 -1.26
C GLY A 106 -20.31 -25.99 -1.53
N ARG A 107 -19.98 -25.80 -2.82
CA ARG A 107 -18.65 -25.30 -3.24
C ARG A 107 -18.54 -23.78 -3.37
N ASN A 108 -19.68 -23.11 -3.44
CA ASN A 108 -19.71 -21.66 -3.68
C ASN A 108 -20.45 -20.94 -2.55
N PRO A 109 -19.74 -20.15 -1.72
CA PRO A 109 -20.37 -19.43 -0.62
C PRO A 109 -21.42 -18.40 -1.09
N THR A 110 -21.28 -17.85 -2.29
CA THR A 110 -22.22 -16.83 -2.80
C THR A 110 -23.61 -17.36 -3.12
N THR A 111 -23.77 -18.68 -3.27
CA THR A 111 -25.05 -19.35 -3.58
C THR A 111 -25.60 -20.17 -2.41
N MET A 112 -25.07 -19.97 -1.21
CA MET A 112 -25.48 -20.68 -0.01
C MET A 112 -26.97 -20.50 0.29
N SER A 113 -27.64 -21.57 0.73
CA SER A 113 -29.02 -21.51 1.22
C SER A 113 -29.13 -20.84 2.58
N ASP A 114 -30.31 -20.33 2.93
CA ASP A 114 -30.55 -19.77 4.27
C ASP A 114 -30.27 -20.81 5.39
N ALA A 115 -30.58 -22.08 5.16
CA ALA A 115 -30.26 -23.15 6.11
C ALA A 115 -28.73 -23.31 6.34
N ALA A 116 -27.91 -23.07 5.34
CA ALA A 116 -26.45 -23.08 5.49
C ALA A 116 -25.97 -21.85 6.27
N VAL A 117 -26.53 -20.66 5.99
CA VAL A 117 -26.21 -19.43 6.75
C VAL A 117 -26.63 -19.57 8.21
N GLU A 118 -27.82 -20.11 8.49
CA GLU A 118 -28.26 -20.41 9.87
C GLU A 118 -27.27 -21.35 10.58
N ALA A 119 -26.77 -22.39 9.90
CA ALA A 119 -25.79 -23.29 10.48
C ALA A 119 -24.46 -22.61 10.79
N TRP A 120 -24.01 -21.67 9.94
CA TRP A 120 -22.83 -20.83 10.22
C TRP A 120 -23.06 -19.87 11.39
N LEU A 121 -24.22 -19.26 11.49
CA LEU A 121 -24.58 -18.41 12.62
C LEU A 121 -24.63 -19.21 13.95
N GLU A 122 -25.14 -20.44 13.91
CA GLU A 122 -25.09 -21.33 15.08
C GLU A 122 -23.65 -21.72 15.45
N ALA A 123 -22.78 -22.02 14.45
CA ALA A 123 -21.38 -22.30 14.70
C ALA A 123 -20.69 -21.10 15.36
N ALA A 124 -20.89 -19.89 14.81
CA ALA A 124 -20.35 -18.65 15.37
C ALA A 124 -20.88 -18.39 16.78
N ARG A 125 -22.19 -18.57 17.03
CA ARG A 125 -22.83 -18.36 18.35
C ARG A 125 -22.24 -19.28 19.42
N HIS A 126 -22.13 -20.59 19.15
CA HIS A 126 -21.56 -21.54 20.10
C HIS A 126 -20.07 -21.31 20.35
N ALA A 127 -19.34 -20.94 19.32
CA ALA A 127 -17.95 -20.52 19.46
C ALA A 127 -17.81 -19.22 20.29
N TYR A 128 -18.65 -18.23 20.05
CA TYR A 128 -18.72 -16.98 20.83
C TYR A 128 -19.06 -17.25 22.28
N ALA A 129 -20.05 -18.11 22.53
CA ALA A 129 -20.43 -18.53 23.88
C ALA A 129 -19.27 -19.24 24.61
N TYR A 130 -18.57 -20.14 23.95
CA TYR A 130 -17.36 -20.77 24.49
C TYR A 130 -16.30 -19.73 24.87
N LEU A 131 -16.05 -18.75 23.98
CA LEU A 131 -14.99 -17.77 24.15
C LEU A 131 -15.24 -16.80 25.30
N PHE A 132 -16.49 -16.35 25.48
CA PHE A 132 -16.81 -15.23 26.37
C PHE A 132 -17.70 -15.57 27.57
N PHE A 133 -18.39 -16.70 27.57
CA PHE A 133 -19.37 -17.04 28.58
C PHE A 133 -19.08 -18.35 29.34
N THR A 134 -17.83 -18.83 29.28
CA THR A 134 -17.37 -19.96 30.11
C THR A 134 -16.55 -19.45 31.29
N ALA A 135 -16.32 -20.34 32.29
CA ALA A 135 -15.69 -19.95 33.54
C ALA A 135 -14.26 -19.40 33.39
N ARG A 136 -13.51 -19.88 32.39
CA ARG A 136 -12.13 -19.39 32.14
C ARG A 136 -12.10 -18.38 30.99
N ALA A 137 -11.41 -17.26 31.24
CA ALA A 137 -11.19 -16.26 30.20
C ALA A 137 -10.37 -16.83 29.01
N PRO A 138 -10.54 -16.28 27.77
CA PRO A 138 -9.76 -16.69 26.60
C PRO A 138 -8.23 -16.64 26.82
N SER A 139 -7.75 -15.66 27.55
CA SER A 139 -6.32 -15.51 27.88
C SER A 139 -5.78 -16.66 28.73
N ALA A 140 -6.60 -17.20 29.65
CA ALA A 140 -6.22 -18.35 30.48
C ALA A 140 -6.11 -19.67 29.69
N ARG A 141 -6.65 -19.70 28.47
CA ARG A 141 -6.66 -20.87 27.58
C ARG A 141 -5.86 -20.62 26.28
N ALA A 142 -5.13 -19.53 26.19
CA ALA A 142 -4.47 -19.07 24.95
C ALA A 142 -3.62 -20.13 24.27
N PHE A 143 -3.01 -21.05 25.03
CA PHE A 143 -2.16 -22.13 24.52
C PHE A 143 -2.88 -23.47 24.31
N GLU A 144 -4.18 -23.55 24.57
CA GLU A 144 -4.96 -24.76 24.32
C GLU A 144 -5.34 -24.89 22.84
N ASN A 145 -5.13 -26.05 22.22
CA ASN A 145 -5.58 -26.31 20.84
C ASN A 145 -7.06 -26.02 20.64
N ARG A 146 -7.89 -26.41 21.63
CA ARG A 146 -9.33 -26.14 21.60
C ARG A 146 -9.65 -24.65 21.49
N GLN A 147 -8.94 -23.80 22.25
CA GLN A 147 -9.11 -22.34 22.18
C GLN A 147 -8.85 -21.81 20.77
N SER A 148 -7.79 -22.28 20.16
CA SER A 148 -7.42 -21.89 18.80
C SER A 148 -8.41 -22.43 17.76
N GLN A 149 -8.84 -23.69 17.88
CA GLN A 149 -9.83 -24.30 16.97
C GLN A 149 -11.17 -23.56 17.03
N VAL A 150 -11.68 -23.30 18.25
CA VAL A 150 -12.98 -22.61 18.40
C VAL A 150 -12.91 -21.16 17.91
N ARG A 151 -11.80 -20.46 18.11
CA ARG A 151 -11.57 -19.15 17.50
C ARG A 151 -11.64 -19.23 15.97
N ASP A 152 -11.04 -20.25 15.38
CA ASP A 152 -11.05 -20.41 13.92
C ASP A 152 -12.43 -20.79 13.38
N TYR A 153 -13.20 -21.60 14.12
CA TYR A 153 -14.62 -21.86 13.78
C TYR A 153 -15.41 -20.56 13.76
N TYR A 154 -15.20 -19.71 14.77
CA TYR A 154 -15.84 -18.39 14.82
C TYR A 154 -15.43 -17.52 13.63
N ASN A 155 -14.13 -17.32 13.41
CA ASN A 155 -13.62 -16.46 12.37
C ASN A 155 -14.07 -16.91 10.97
N TYR A 156 -14.02 -18.22 10.73
CA TYR A 156 -14.45 -18.80 9.45
C TYR A 156 -15.96 -18.70 9.25
N ALA A 157 -16.74 -18.96 10.29
CA ALA A 157 -18.21 -18.80 10.23
C ALA A 157 -18.59 -17.34 9.94
N VAL A 158 -17.96 -16.37 10.60
CA VAL A 158 -18.16 -14.94 10.32
C VAL A 158 -17.85 -14.63 8.85
N GLN A 159 -16.73 -15.11 8.32
CA GLN A 159 -16.36 -14.93 6.91
C GLN A 159 -17.48 -15.44 5.98
N GLN A 160 -17.96 -16.68 6.18
CA GLN A 160 -18.96 -17.31 5.33
C GLN A 160 -20.31 -16.57 5.37
N VAL A 161 -20.72 -16.11 6.55
CA VAL A 161 -21.94 -15.30 6.71
C VAL A 161 -21.82 -13.99 5.96
N VAL A 162 -20.71 -13.26 6.13
CA VAL A 162 -20.50 -11.96 5.49
C VAL A 162 -20.42 -12.07 3.96
N GLU A 163 -19.67 -13.05 3.43
CA GLU A 163 -19.58 -13.30 1.98
C GLU A 163 -20.95 -13.57 1.37
N ARG A 164 -21.79 -14.34 2.06
CA ARG A 164 -23.15 -14.65 1.58
C ARG A 164 -24.10 -13.47 1.64
N LEU A 165 -24.11 -12.75 2.76
CA LEU A 165 -24.95 -11.56 2.92
C LEU A 165 -24.60 -10.49 1.88
N PHE A 166 -23.32 -10.27 1.66
CA PHE A 166 -22.85 -9.35 0.64
C PHE A 166 -23.29 -9.80 -0.77
N ALA A 167 -23.09 -11.07 -1.11
CA ALA A 167 -23.53 -11.59 -2.41
C ALA A 167 -25.06 -11.45 -2.60
N ARG A 168 -25.85 -11.60 -1.53
CA ARG A 168 -27.31 -11.43 -1.57
C ARG A 168 -27.69 -9.99 -1.80
N SER A 169 -27.06 -9.02 -1.13
CA SER A 169 -27.32 -7.60 -1.34
C SER A 169 -26.96 -7.15 -2.77
N GLN A 170 -25.86 -7.64 -3.31
CA GLN A 170 -25.46 -7.38 -4.70
C GLN A 170 -26.46 -7.93 -5.71
N GLN A 171 -27.00 -9.13 -5.48
CA GLN A 171 -28.03 -9.73 -6.35
C GLN A 171 -29.35 -8.96 -6.30
N ALA A 172 -29.70 -8.38 -5.15
CA ALA A 172 -30.88 -7.55 -4.99
C ALA A 172 -30.72 -6.12 -5.59
N GLY A 173 -29.49 -5.71 -5.93
CA GLY A 173 -29.20 -4.34 -6.38
C GLY A 173 -29.37 -3.31 -5.26
N GLU A 174 -29.33 -3.74 -4.02
CA GLU A 174 -29.55 -2.92 -2.84
C GLU A 174 -28.21 -2.55 -2.20
N THR A 175 -28.14 -1.34 -1.64
CA THR A 175 -27.12 -1.00 -0.64
C THR A 175 -27.27 -1.94 0.55
N THR A 176 -26.18 -2.38 1.19
CA THR A 176 -26.23 -3.27 2.36
C THR A 176 -27.27 -2.72 3.36
N PRO A 177 -28.36 -3.43 3.61
CA PRO A 177 -29.40 -2.93 4.51
C PRO A 177 -28.86 -2.88 5.94
N ALA A 178 -29.30 -1.88 6.72
CA ALA A 178 -28.94 -1.74 8.13
C ALA A 178 -29.37 -2.96 8.96
N SER A 179 -30.42 -3.67 8.52
CA SER A 179 -30.93 -4.89 9.14
C SER A 179 -31.45 -5.85 8.06
N THR A 180 -31.20 -7.15 8.24
CA THR A 180 -31.70 -8.21 7.35
C THR A 180 -32.09 -9.44 8.15
N THR A 181 -32.96 -10.28 7.58
CA THR A 181 -33.36 -11.56 8.22
C THR A 181 -32.90 -12.75 7.39
N VAL A 182 -32.43 -13.79 8.09
CA VAL A 182 -32.08 -15.08 7.48
C VAL A 182 -32.68 -16.18 8.35
N GLY A 183 -33.69 -16.88 7.85
CA GLY A 183 -34.46 -17.83 8.64
C GLY A 183 -35.02 -17.18 9.91
N ARG A 184 -34.59 -17.65 11.07
CA ARG A 184 -35.00 -17.10 12.38
C ARG A 184 -34.08 -15.98 12.89
N TRP A 185 -32.97 -15.68 12.21
CA TRP A 185 -31.99 -14.72 12.67
C TRP A 185 -32.30 -13.32 12.15
N GLN A 186 -32.17 -12.32 13.02
CA GLN A 186 -32.08 -10.92 12.67
C GLN A 186 -30.62 -10.49 12.75
N LEU A 187 -30.10 -9.93 11.65
CA LEU A 187 -28.75 -9.44 11.53
C LEU A 187 -28.78 -7.93 11.31
N ASP A 188 -28.20 -7.21 12.24
CA ASP A 188 -28.01 -5.76 12.15
C ASP A 188 -26.56 -5.45 11.73
N VAL A 189 -26.35 -4.34 11.02
CA VAL A 189 -25.04 -3.91 10.57
C VAL A 189 -24.70 -2.57 11.20
N ASP A 190 -23.62 -2.52 11.98
CA ASP A 190 -23.10 -1.31 12.61
C ASP A 190 -21.78 -0.86 11.96
N LEU A 191 -21.86 0.14 11.10
CA LEU A 191 -20.70 0.73 10.42
C LEU A 191 -20.17 1.98 11.13
N SER A 192 -20.68 2.36 12.28
CA SER A 192 -20.41 3.63 12.96
C SER A 192 -18.92 3.87 13.27
N ALA A 193 -18.16 2.80 13.50
CA ALA A 193 -16.73 2.85 13.82
C ALA A 193 -15.80 2.54 12.63
N TYR A 194 -16.33 2.35 11.42
CA TYR A 194 -15.56 1.96 10.26
C TYR A 194 -15.80 2.89 9.08
N ARG A 195 -14.72 3.46 8.54
CA ARG A 195 -14.77 4.31 7.35
C ARG A 195 -14.21 3.56 6.14
N LEU A 196 -15.00 3.50 5.08
CA LEU A 196 -14.51 3.08 3.76
C LEU A 196 -13.77 4.24 3.06
N PRO A 197 -12.81 3.95 2.18
CA PRO A 197 -12.15 4.96 1.37
C PRO A 197 -13.16 5.77 0.53
N GLY A 198 -12.87 7.08 0.35
CA GLY A 198 -13.68 7.96 -0.49
C GLY A 198 -15.07 8.27 0.04
N ASP A 199 -15.31 8.14 1.35
CA ASP A 199 -16.63 8.33 1.98
C ASP A 199 -17.74 7.47 1.36
N GLY A 200 -17.38 6.41 0.66
CA GLY A 200 -18.28 5.41 0.12
C GLY A 200 -18.96 4.61 1.24
N ASN A 201 -20.28 4.41 1.12
CA ASN A 201 -21.06 3.70 2.13
C ASN A 201 -21.16 2.20 1.88
N THR A 202 -20.79 1.73 0.67
CA THR A 202 -20.96 0.34 0.25
C THR A 202 -19.76 -0.14 -0.54
N PRO A 203 -19.18 -1.31 -0.21
CA PRO A 203 -18.14 -1.89 -1.04
C PRO A 203 -18.74 -2.44 -2.35
N ARG A 204 -17.94 -2.38 -3.42
CA ARG A 204 -18.24 -2.97 -4.72
C ARG A 204 -18.02 -4.50 -4.69
N ALA A 205 -16.98 -4.91 -3.98
CA ALA A 205 -16.64 -6.31 -3.78
C ALA A 205 -16.00 -6.50 -2.40
N ILE A 206 -16.08 -7.71 -1.88
CA ILE A 206 -15.33 -8.14 -0.70
C ILE A 206 -14.53 -9.39 -1.03
N PHE A 207 -13.36 -9.50 -0.42
CA PHE A 207 -12.46 -10.63 -0.60
C PHE A 207 -12.01 -11.15 0.76
N ALA A 208 -12.11 -12.46 0.98
CA ALA A 208 -11.46 -13.08 2.13
C ALA A 208 -9.94 -12.95 1.99
N ALA A 209 -9.28 -12.28 2.94
CA ALA A 209 -7.84 -12.09 2.89
C ALA A 209 -7.07 -13.41 2.93
N SER A 210 -7.61 -14.42 3.60
CA SER A 210 -7.08 -15.78 3.69
C SER A 210 -7.10 -16.53 2.35
N ALA A 211 -7.96 -16.13 1.42
CA ALA A 211 -8.08 -16.74 0.10
C ALA A 211 -7.12 -16.13 -0.94
N LEU A 212 -6.39 -15.07 -0.56
CA LEU A 212 -5.48 -14.36 -1.46
C LEU A 212 -4.05 -14.85 -1.31
N ARG A 213 -3.40 -15.07 -2.44
CA ARG A 213 -1.98 -15.36 -2.52
C ARG A 213 -1.32 -14.37 -3.48
N PHE A 214 -0.24 -13.74 -3.03
CA PHE A 214 0.49 -12.75 -3.78
C PHE A 214 1.85 -13.30 -4.21
N ASN A 215 2.16 -13.22 -5.50
CA ASN A 215 3.50 -13.42 -6.02
C ASN A 215 4.21 -12.06 -6.08
N GLY A 216 5.50 -12.04 -5.79
CA GLY A 216 6.30 -10.80 -5.77
C GLY A 216 6.37 -10.11 -4.41
N LEU A 217 5.53 -10.46 -3.45
CA LEU A 217 5.67 -10.08 -2.04
C LEU A 217 6.51 -11.10 -1.29
N ARG A 218 7.46 -10.61 -0.47
CA ARG A 218 8.36 -11.47 0.31
C ARG A 218 7.69 -12.10 1.52
N SER A 219 6.71 -11.39 2.09
CA SER A 219 6.02 -11.80 3.31
C SER A 219 4.57 -11.35 3.29
N THR A 220 3.74 -12.08 4.04
CA THR A 220 2.36 -11.71 4.33
C THR A 220 2.27 -11.43 5.82
N TYR A 221 1.96 -10.18 6.16
CA TYR A 221 1.85 -9.74 7.54
C TYR A 221 0.42 -9.89 8.04
N ARG A 222 0.28 -10.60 9.15
CA ARG A 222 -0.99 -10.87 9.80
C ARG A 222 -0.86 -10.74 11.31
N ARG A 223 -1.98 -10.43 11.95
CA ARG A 223 -2.14 -10.54 13.39
C ARG A 223 -3.24 -11.57 13.66
N ASP A 224 -2.88 -12.62 14.39
CA ASP A 224 -3.86 -13.59 14.84
C ASP A 224 -4.78 -12.97 15.90
N GLY A 225 -6.07 -13.25 15.80
CA GLY A 225 -7.06 -12.66 16.69
C GLY A 225 -8.48 -13.10 16.36
N PHE A 226 -9.43 -12.30 16.84
CA PHE A 226 -10.86 -12.51 16.59
C PHE A 226 -11.32 -11.75 15.38
N GLY A 227 -12.23 -12.36 14.63
CA GLY A 227 -12.91 -11.78 13.50
C GLY A 227 -12.42 -12.31 12.15
N ALA A 228 -13.26 -12.12 11.15
CA ALA A 228 -12.96 -12.46 9.77
C ALA A 228 -12.13 -11.36 9.11
N GLU A 229 -10.98 -11.74 8.55
CA GLU A 229 -10.11 -10.83 7.78
C GLU A 229 -10.63 -10.71 6.35
N LEU A 230 -11.13 -9.54 6.00
CA LEU A 230 -11.65 -9.23 4.67
C LEU A 230 -10.94 -8.01 4.07
N VAL A 231 -11.04 -7.89 2.76
CA VAL A 231 -10.70 -6.67 2.02
C VAL A 231 -11.95 -6.20 1.29
N ALA A 232 -12.37 -4.98 1.58
CA ALA A 232 -13.43 -4.30 0.84
C ALA A 232 -12.83 -3.55 -0.35
N GLU A 233 -13.34 -3.79 -1.56
CA GLU A 233 -13.08 -2.99 -2.74
C GLU A 233 -14.19 -1.95 -2.86
N VAL A 234 -13.82 -0.68 -2.93
CA VAL A 234 -14.75 0.41 -3.23
C VAL A 234 -14.51 0.93 -4.64
N ASP A 235 -15.48 1.61 -5.21
CA ASP A 235 -15.24 2.32 -6.46
C ASP A 235 -14.13 3.35 -6.23
N PRO A 236 -13.15 3.45 -7.14
CA PRO A 236 -12.10 4.44 -7.03
C PRO A 236 -12.74 5.83 -7.03
N GLN A 237 -13.04 6.32 -5.85
CA GLN A 237 -13.60 7.65 -5.70
C GLN A 237 -12.46 8.64 -5.52
N VAL A 238 -12.65 9.74 -6.15
CA VAL A 238 -11.85 10.92 -5.95
C VAL A 238 -12.31 11.53 -4.65
N VAL A 239 -11.45 11.46 -3.64
CA VAL A 239 -11.73 12.08 -2.35
C VAL A 239 -11.97 13.57 -2.53
N GLY A 240 -13.12 14.04 -2.08
CA GLY A 240 -13.40 15.47 -1.92
C GLY A 240 -14.03 16.21 -3.09
N ASP A 241 -14.37 15.55 -4.22
CA ASP A 241 -15.07 16.23 -5.32
C ASP A 241 -16.16 15.35 -5.99
N PRO A 242 -17.45 15.62 -5.72
CA PRO A 242 -18.56 14.96 -6.45
C PRO A 242 -18.50 15.17 -7.98
N ALA A 243 -17.83 16.25 -8.44
CA ALA A 243 -17.60 16.49 -9.86
C ALA A 243 -16.53 15.57 -10.45
N GLY A 244 -15.63 15.01 -9.64
CA GLY A 244 -14.61 14.05 -10.08
C GLY A 244 -15.19 12.71 -10.52
N LEU A 245 -16.29 12.26 -9.92
CA LEU A 245 -17.03 11.06 -10.36
C LEU A 245 -17.64 11.24 -11.76
N ALA A 246 -18.28 12.38 -12.01
CA ALA A 246 -18.82 12.71 -13.32
C ALA A 246 -17.72 12.81 -14.37
N LEU A 247 -16.53 13.27 -13.96
CA LEU A 247 -15.35 13.39 -14.82
C LEU A 247 -14.73 12.04 -15.16
N GLN A 248 -14.62 11.11 -14.20
CA GLN A 248 -14.16 9.74 -14.47
C GLN A 248 -15.11 9.00 -15.42
N GLN A 249 -16.41 9.19 -15.24
CA GLN A 249 -17.41 8.62 -16.14
C GLN A 249 -17.32 9.23 -17.55
N ALA A 250 -17.07 10.54 -17.66
CA ALA A 250 -16.89 11.23 -18.93
C ALA A 250 -15.60 10.79 -19.64
N VAL A 251 -14.48 10.61 -18.89
CA VAL A 251 -13.21 10.10 -19.44
C VAL A 251 -13.35 8.63 -19.86
N ALA A 252 -14.03 7.81 -19.07
CA ALA A 252 -14.32 6.42 -19.43
C ALA A 252 -15.23 6.33 -20.69
N ALA A 253 -16.07 7.34 -20.92
CA ALA A 253 -16.91 7.50 -22.11
C ALA A 253 -16.16 8.17 -23.29
N GLY A 254 -14.86 8.51 -23.14
CA GLY A 254 -14.04 9.10 -24.22
C GLY A 254 -14.18 10.62 -24.38
N ALA A 255 -14.81 11.32 -23.43
CA ALA A 255 -14.90 12.78 -23.44
C ALA A 255 -13.63 13.42 -22.84
N ALA A 256 -13.15 14.50 -23.43
CA ALA A 256 -12.09 15.30 -22.84
C ALA A 256 -12.60 16.03 -21.59
N PRO A 257 -11.91 15.97 -20.45
CA PRO A 257 -12.39 16.58 -19.23
C PRO A 257 -12.23 18.10 -19.25
N ASP A 258 -13.32 18.82 -19.00
CA ASP A 258 -13.33 20.28 -18.82
C ASP A 258 -12.71 20.73 -17.46
N ARG A 259 -12.47 19.80 -16.54
CA ARG A 259 -11.90 20.08 -15.22
C ARG A 259 -10.67 19.22 -14.97
N PRO A 260 -9.67 19.75 -14.23
CA PRO A 260 -8.49 18.96 -13.85
C PRO A 260 -8.92 17.77 -12.97
N LEU A 261 -8.37 16.58 -13.28
CA LEU A 261 -8.51 15.39 -12.42
C LEU A 261 -8.01 15.73 -11.01
N PRO A 262 -8.63 15.18 -9.97
CA PRO A 262 -8.11 15.34 -8.62
C PRO A 262 -6.70 14.81 -8.53
N THR A 263 -5.93 15.48 -7.70
CA THR A 263 -4.49 15.26 -7.59
C THR A 263 -4.13 14.18 -6.58
N PHE A 264 -5.08 13.73 -5.77
CA PHE A 264 -4.88 12.65 -4.80
C PHE A 264 -6.10 11.72 -4.73
N SER A 265 -5.86 10.48 -4.30
CA SER A 265 -6.89 9.48 -4.05
C SER A 265 -6.48 8.54 -2.93
N GLU A 266 -7.46 8.05 -2.19
CA GLU A 266 -7.27 6.94 -1.25
C GLU A 266 -7.23 5.62 -2.03
N MET A 267 -6.44 4.66 -1.54
CA MET A 267 -6.42 3.31 -2.09
C MET A 267 -7.82 2.68 -2.01
N PRO A 268 -8.40 2.18 -3.13
CA PRO A 268 -9.77 1.70 -3.15
C PRO A 268 -9.95 0.30 -2.53
N TYR A 269 -8.98 -0.17 -1.78
CA TYR A 269 -8.98 -1.45 -1.08
C TYR A 269 -8.76 -1.21 0.41
N ALA A 270 -9.78 -1.49 1.22
CA ALA A 270 -9.72 -1.29 2.66
C ALA A 270 -9.71 -2.63 3.40
N PRO A 271 -8.73 -2.88 4.29
CA PRO A 271 -8.78 -4.05 5.15
C PRO A 271 -9.87 -3.88 6.19
N ALA A 272 -10.61 -4.93 6.45
CA ALA A 272 -11.63 -4.96 7.49
C ALA A 272 -11.54 -6.25 8.31
N THR A 273 -11.67 -6.11 9.62
CA THR A 273 -11.88 -7.25 10.51
C THR A 273 -13.32 -7.21 11.00
N ILE A 274 -14.11 -8.22 10.66
CA ILE A 274 -15.53 -8.25 10.96
C ILE A 274 -15.81 -9.20 12.14
N LEU A 275 -16.57 -8.70 13.10
CA LEU A 275 -17.10 -9.49 14.20
C LEU A 275 -18.62 -9.66 14.07
N LEU A 276 -19.13 -10.80 14.51
CA LEU A 276 -20.54 -11.03 14.85
C LEU A 276 -20.69 -10.96 16.36
N ARG A 277 -21.40 -9.96 16.86
CA ARG A 277 -21.72 -9.79 18.27
C ARG A 277 -23.11 -10.34 18.53
N PHE A 278 -23.18 -11.38 19.34
CA PHE A 278 -24.46 -12.00 19.75
C PHE A 278 -25.01 -11.30 20.98
N GLU A 279 -26.31 -10.99 20.97
CA GLU A 279 -26.97 -10.32 22.08
C GLU A 279 -27.19 -11.25 23.25
N GLY A 280 -26.96 -10.76 24.48
CA GLY A 280 -27.13 -11.43 25.76
C GLY A 280 -26.00 -11.17 26.73
N GLU A 281 -26.29 -11.08 28.02
CA GLU A 281 -25.33 -10.87 29.10
C GLU A 281 -24.96 -12.16 29.84
N THR A 282 -25.70 -13.23 29.58
CA THR A 282 -25.48 -14.55 30.18
C THR A 282 -25.38 -15.63 29.11
N LEU A 283 -24.71 -16.74 29.42
CA LEU A 283 -24.65 -17.91 28.55
C LEU A 283 -26.03 -18.34 28.03
N ALA A 284 -27.00 -18.37 28.92
CA ALA A 284 -28.37 -18.81 28.58
C ALA A 284 -29.06 -17.81 27.62
N GLU A 285 -28.84 -16.53 27.78
CA GLU A 285 -29.38 -15.49 26.88
C GLU A 285 -28.74 -15.56 25.49
N VAL A 286 -27.40 -15.59 25.41
CA VAL A 286 -26.67 -15.72 24.13
C VAL A 286 -27.11 -16.95 23.36
N LEU A 287 -27.26 -18.10 24.02
CA LEU A 287 -27.71 -19.35 23.37
C LEU A 287 -29.18 -19.33 22.92
N ARG A 288 -30.01 -18.46 23.48
CA ARG A 288 -31.42 -18.28 23.07
C ARG A 288 -31.63 -17.16 22.07
N SER A 289 -30.73 -16.18 22.06
CA SER A 289 -30.84 -15.02 21.17
C SER A 289 -30.69 -15.42 19.70
N HIS A 290 -31.48 -14.76 18.86
CA HIS A 290 -31.33 -14.79 17.38
C HIS A 290 -31.04 -13.40 16.81
N LEU A 291 -30.58 -12.48 17.67
CA LEU A 291 -30.15 -11.15 17.31
C LEU A 291 -28.62 -11.13 17.27
N VAL A 292 -28.06 -10.66 16.17
CA VAL A 292 -26.62 -10.56 15.98
C VAL A 292 -26.28 -9.28 15.23
N THR A 293 -25.26 -8.56 15.71
CA THR A 293 -24.75 -7.36 15.07
C THR A 293 -23.44 -7.65 14.39
N LEU A 294 -23.35 -7.32 13.09
CA LEU A 294 -22.13 -7.33 12.29
C LEU A 294 -21.41 -6.01 12.49
N VAL A 295 -20.16 -6.05 12.97
CA VAL A 295 -19.37 -4.86 13.27
C VAL A 295 -18.01 -4.98 12.60
N PRO A 296 -17.71 -4.15 11.58
CA PRO A 296 -16.38 -4.05 10.99
C PRO A 296 -15.46 -3.15 11.83
N TYR A 297 -14.19 -3.51 11.86
CA TYR A 297 -13.08 -2.77 12.48
C TYR A 297 -11.95 -2.55 11.49
N ASP A 298 -11.30 -1.39 11.58
CA ASP A 298 -10.07 -1.11 10.84
C ASP A 298 -8.86 -1.71 11.58
N PRO A 299 -8.24 -2.80 11.07
CA PRO A 299 -7.10 -3.43 11.73
C PRO A 299 -5.83 -2.56 11.74
N TYR A 300 -5.76 -1.51 10.92
CA TYR A 300 -4.67 -0.53 10.95
C TYR A 300 -4.78 0.42 12.15
N ARG A 301 -6.00 0.68 12.63
CA ARG A 301 -6.28 1.60 13.74
C ARG A 301 -6.47 0.89 15.06
N GLN A 302 -7.06 -0.31 15.02
CA GLN A 302 -7.42 -1.06 16.22
C GLN A 302 -6.72 -2.41 16.26
N SER A 303 -5.98 -2.65 17.34
CA SER A 303 -5.31 -3.93 17.58
C SER A 303 -6.14 -4.86 18.45
N GLU A 304 -7.05 -4.33 19.24
CA GLU A 304 -7.87 -5.06 20.21
C GLU A 304 -9.27 -4.46 20.32
N VAL A 305 -10.18 -5.23 20.87
CA VAL A 305 -11.54 -4.79 21.20
C VAL A 305 -11.93 -5.30 22.59
N VAL A 306 -12.79 -4.57 23.29
CA VAL A 306 -13.36 -5.01 24.55
C VAL A 306 -14.70 -5.70 24.28
N LEU A 307 -14.79 -6.99 24.61
CA LEU A 307 -16.00 -7.79 24.54
C LEU A 307 -16.28 -8.39 25.92
N HIS A 308 -17.47 -8.16 26.45
CA HIS A 308 -17.87 -8.66 27.79
C HIS A 308 -16.82 -8.40 28.88
N GLY A 309 -16.26 -7.16 28.89
CA GLY A 309 -15.24 -6.76 29.86
C GLY A 309 -13.84 -7.34 29.63
N GLN A 310 -13.63 -8.12 28.57
CA GLN A 310 -12.35 -8.73 28.24
C GLN A 310 -11.73 -8.06 27.01
N ARG A 311 -10.42 -7.72 27.10
CA ARG A 311 -9.64 -7.27 25.94
C ARG A 311 -9.25 -8.48 25.11
N VAL A 312 -9.62 -8.46 23.84
CA VAL A 312 -9.28 -9.52 22.89
C VAL A 312 -8.61 -8.93 21.64
N PRO A 313 -7.54 -9.56 21.14
CA PRO A 313 -6.89 -9.10 19.94
C PRO A 313 -7.80 -9.28 18.72
N LEU A 314 -7.87 -8.26 17.86
CA LEU A 314 -8.51 -8.35 16.55
C LEU A 314 -7.57 -9.06 15.56
N ALA A 315 -8.11 -9.98 14.79
CA ALA A 315 -7.41 -10.49 13.61
C ALA A 315 -7.11 -9.33 12.66
N GLY A 316 -6.07 -9.45 11.86
CA GLY A 316 -5.74 -8.41 10.90
C GLY A 316 -4.81 -8.90 9.81
N ASN A 317 -5.09 -8.51 8.58
CA ASN A 317 -4.22 -8.74 7.43
C ASN A 317 -3.75 -7.40 6.88
N PHE A 318 -2.45 -7.16 6.98
CA PHE A 318 -1.83 -5.87 6.64
C PHE A 318 -1.25 -5.85 5.21
N THR A 319 -1.26 -6.99 4.53
CA THR A 319 -0.71 -7.17 3.18
C THR A 319 -1.81 -7.22 2.09
N ALA A 320 -2.96 -7.81 2.41
CA ALA A 320 -3.96 -8.20 1.40
C ALA A 320 -4.54 -7.02 0.62
N ALA A 321 -4.90 -5.92 1.28
CA ALA A 321 -5.46 -4.75 0.63
C ALA A 321 -4.44 -4.10 -0.33
N TYR A 322 -3.21 -3.92 0.14
CA TYR A 322 -2.12 -3.37 -0.65
C TYR A 322 -1.76 -4.27 -1.85
N GLY A 323 -1.66 -5.57 -1.63
CA GLY A 323 -1.39 -6.54 -2.68
C GLY A 323 -2.46 -6.56 -3.78
N LEU A 324 -3.75 -6.47 -3.40
CA LEU A 324 -4.86 -6.36 -4.36
C LEU A 324 -4.77 -5.07 -5.18
N TRP A 325 -4.51 -3.94 -4.54
CA TRP A 325 -4.34 -2.67 -5.22
C TRP A 325 -3.24 -2.73 -6.27
N LEU A 326 -2.05 -3.18 -5.91
CA LEU A 326 -0.94 -3.30 -6.86
C LEU A 326 -1.27 -4.26 -8.02
N ALA A 327 -1.85 -5.42 -7.71
CA ALA A 327 -2.20 -6.42 -8.73
C ALA A 327 -3.24 -5.91 -9.76
N LYS A 328 -4.09 -4.96 -9.37
CA LYS A 328 -5.16 -4.42 -10.21
C LYS A 328 -4.90 -2.98 -10.71
N SER A 329 -3.84 -2.33 -10.27
CA SER A 329 -3.54 -0.93 -10.59
C SER A 329 -3.14 -0.68 -12.04
N GLY A 330 -2.51 -1.65 -12.69
CA GLY A 330 -1.95 -1.49 -14.04
C GLY A 330 -0.80 -0.48 -14.14
N PHE A 331 -0.13 -0.15 -13.02
CA PHE A 331 0.93 0.84 -12.97
C PHE A 331 2.11 0.54 -13.92
N ALA A 332 2.51 -0.73 -14.05
CA ALA A 332 3.60 -1.10 -14.95
C ALA A 332 3.30 -0.73 -16.41
N GLU A 333 2.06 -0.98 -16.86
CA GLU A 333 1.62 -0.59 -18.21
C GLU A 333 1.54 0.94 -18.35
N GLN A 334 1.03 1.65 -17.34
CA GLN A 334 0.94 3.11 -17.36
C GLN A 334 2.32 3.76 -17.39
N SER A 335 3.27 3.23 -16.62
CA SER A 335 4.66 3.71 -16.60
C SER A 335 5.30 3.61 -17.99
N LEU A 336 5.14 2.46 -18.66
CA LEU A 336 5.64 2.26 -20.02
C LEU A 336 4.96 3.20 -21.03
N ARG A 337 3.65 3.38 -20.94
CA ARG A 337 2.89 4.31 -21.80
C ARG A 337 3.30 5.76 -21.59
N SER A 338 3.56 6.17 -20.34
CA SER A 338 4.04 7.50 -20.00
C SER A 338 5.40 7.78 -20.62
N MET A 339 6.34 6.83 -20.55
CA MET A 339 7.64 6.94 -21.21
C MET A 339 7.54 7.15 -22.72
N LEU A 340 6.62 6.45 -23.37
CA LEU A 340 6.43 6.53 -24.82
C LEU A 340 5.65 7.78 -25.25
N GLY A 341 5.25 8.65 -24.31
CA GLY A 341 4.48 9.88 -24.57
C GLY A 341 3.09 9.62 -25.13
N SER A 342 2.49 8.49 -24.76
CA SER A 342 1.14 8.16 -25.18
C SER A 342 0.12 9.08 -24.49
N ALA A 343 -0.92 9.50 -25.21
CA ALA A 343 -2.01 10.32 -24.68
C ALA A 343 -2.80 9.66 -23.52
N ARG A 344 -2.54 8.39 -23.24
CA ARG A 344 -3.12 7.63 -22.12
C ARG A 344 -2.13 7.40 -20.98
N GLY A 345 -0.94 8.01 -21.02
CA GLY A 345 0.03 8.00 -19.91
C GLY A 345 -0.33 9.02 -18.84
N ILE A 346 0.42 9.00 -17.72
CA ILE A 346 0.31 10.03 -16.69
C ILE A 346 0.99 11.32 -17.18
N ASP A 347 0.27 12.43 -17.10
CA ASP A 347 0.75 13.76 -17.54
C ASP A 347 1.02 14.71 -16.37
N ARG A 348 0.60 14.36 -15.16
CA ARG A 348 0.77 15.13 -13.91
C ARG A 348 1.03 14.20 -12.74
N PRO A 349 1.72 14.67 -11.69
CA PRO A 349 1.84 13.92 -10.45
C PRO A 349 0.48 13.64 -9.81
N HIS A 350 0.35 12.43 -9.27
CA HIS A 350 -0.80 11.99 -8.51
C HIS A 350 -0.34 11.37 -7.19
N LEU A 351 -1.06 11.65 -6.11
CA LEU A 351 -0.79 11.16 -4.77
C LEU A 351 -1.75 10.04 -4.40
N TYR A 352 -1.22 8.89 -4.03
CA TYR A 352 -1.98 7.76 -3.50
C TYR A 352 -1.79 7.66 -1.99
N LEU A 353 -2.88 7.76 -1.23
CA LEU A 353 -2.92 7.47 0.20
C LEU A 353 -3.19 5.97 0.37
N MET A 354 -2.26 5.25 0.98
CA MET A 354 -2.36 3.79 1.15
C MET A 354 -3.40 3.38 2.20
N GLN A 355 -3.87 4.32 3.00
CA GLN A 355 -4.96 4.22 3.96
C GLN A 355 -5.67 5.57 4.05
N PRO A 356 -6.90 5.62 4.58
CA PRO A 356 -7.57 6.89 4.83
C PRO A 356 -6.72 7.81 5.71
N TYR A 357 -6.71 9.12 5.38
CA TYR A 357 -5.94 10.11 6.12
C TYR A 357 -6.16 10.01 7.63
N ASP A 358 -5.07 10.08 8.38
CA ASP A 358 -5.07 10.10 9.84
C ASP A 358 -4.23 11.28 10.36
N PRO A 359 -4.83 12.27 11.03
CA PRO A 359 -4.11 13.45 11.53
C PRO A 359 -3.04 13.11 12.58
N ASN A 360 -3.15 11.95 13.23
CA ASN A 360 -2.24 11.54 14.31
C ASN A 360 -1.07 10.66 13.84
N ARG A 361 -0.93 10.45 12.53
CA ARG A 361 0.16 9.67 11.94
C ARG A 361 1.02 10.52 11.03
N ARG A 362 2.33 10.39 11.14
CA ARG A 362 3.29 11.04 10.25
C ARG A 362 3.15 10.53 8.84
N VAL A 363 3.41 11.38 7.89
CA VAL A 363 3.44 11.00 6.48
C VAL A 363 4.81 10.41 6.14
N LEU A 364 4.80 9.18 5.60
CA LEU A 364 5.93 8.57 4.92
C LEU A 364 5.69 8.72 3.42
N LEU A 365 6.33 9.72 2.81
CA LEU A 365 6.19 10.04 1.38
C LEU A 365 7.22 9.27 0.56
N MET A 366 6.76 8.47 -0.40
CA MET A 366 7.60 7.64 -1.25
C MET A 366 7.59 8.12 -2.70
N LEU A 367 8.77 8.27 -3.30
CA LEU A 367 8.95 8.72 -4.67
C LEU A 367 9.85 7.75 -5.46
N HIS A 368 9.30 7.17 -6.54
CA HIS A 368 9.99 6.18 -7.36
C HIS A 368 11.00 6.81 -8.34
N GLY A 369 11.81 5.98 -8.98
CA GLY A 369 12.82 6.39 -9.97
C GLY A 369 12.29 6.55 -11.39
N LEU A 370 13.24 6.80 -12.33
CA LEU A 370 12.97 6.88 -13.76
C LEU A 370 12.39 5.56 -14.28
N ALA A 371 11.43 5.66 -15.18
CA ALA A 371 10.77 4.51 -15.81
C ALA A 371 10.18 3.49 -14.80
N SER A 372 9.77 3.98 -13.64
CA SER A 372 9.25 3.20 -12.54
C SER A 372 7.86 3.68 -12.15
N SER A 373 7.28 3.09 -11.11
CA SER A 373 5.93 3.35 -10.62
C SER A 373 5.86 3.10 -9.11
N PRO A 374 4.72 3.35 -8.45
CA PRO A 374 4.53 3.00 -7.05
C PRO A 374 4.85 1.54 -6.68
N GLU A 375 4.81 0.61 -7.65
CA GLU A 375 5.19 -0.80 -7.45
C GLU A 375 6.64 -1.00 -6.98
N ALA A 376 7.54 -0.04 -7.26
CA ALA A 376 8.92 -0.08 -6.76
C ALA A 376 9.03 -0.13 -5.23
N TRP A 377 7.97 0.26 -4.54
CA TRP A 377 7.91 0.33 -3.08
C TRP A 377 7.20 -0.85 -2.43
N VAL A 378 6.82 -1.87 -3.23
CA VAL A 378 5.99 -3.00 -2.78
C VAL A 378 6.50 -3.64 -1.48
N ASN A 379 7.79 -3.96 -1.43
CA ASN A 379 8.36 -4.61 -0.25
C ASN A 379 8.58 -3.63 0.91
N VAL A 380 9.02 -2.39 0.63
CA VAL A 380 9.19 -1.36 1.67
C VAL A 380 7.86 -1.03 2.35
N ALA A 381 6.82 -0.75 1.57
CA ALA A 381 5.50 -0.43 2.10
C ALA A 381 4.91 -1.60 2.89
N ASN A 382 5.04 -2.83 2.36
CA ASN A 382 4.56 -4.03 3.04
C ASN A 382 5.27 -4.26 4.38
N GLU A 383 6.58 -4.04 4.44
CA GLU A 383 7.37 -4.16 5.68
C GLU A 383 7.04 -3.08 6.71
N VAL A 384 6.78 -1.85 6.29
CA VAL A 384 6.33 -0.77 7.18
C VAL A 384 4.94 -1.05 7.72
N MET A 385 3.99 -1.47 6.86
CA MET A 385 2.64 -1.84 7.29
C MET A 385 2.63 -3.10 8.15
N GLY A 386 3.59 -4.01 7.94
CA GLY A 386 3.76 -5.23 8.73
C GLY A 386 4.25 -4.98 10.16
N ASP A 387 5.03 -3.92 10.36
CA ASP A 387 5.55 -3.53 11.69
C ASP A 387 4.45 -2.79 12.47
N GLU A 388 4.08 -3.31 13.64
CA GLU A 388 2.98 -2.75 14.43
C GLU A 388 3.25 -1.32 14.89
N THR A 389 4.46 -1.04 15.36
CA THR A 389 4.86 0.30 15.82
C THR A 389 4.84 1.30 14.67
N LEU A 390 5.45 0.93 13.52
CA LEU A 390 5.49 1.81 12.36
C LEU A 390 4.09 2.03 11.78
N ARG A 391 3.28 0.98 11.66
CA ARG A 391 1.90 1.07 11.18
C ARG A 391 1.03 1.99 12.03
N GLN A 392 1.23 2.03 13.34
CA GLN A 392 0.48 2.90 14.25
C GLN A 392 0.93 4.37 14.21
N ARG A 393 2.17 4.62 13.79
CA ARG A 393 2.78 5.96 13.86
C ARG A 393 2.96 6.63 12.50
N TYR A 394 2.94 5.87 11.41
CA TYR A 394 3.09 6.36 10.04
C TYR A 394 1.89 6.01 9.17
N GLN A 395 1.60 6.88 8.21
CA GLN A 395 0.74 6.64 7.06
C GLN A 395 1.56 6.79 5.78
N ILE A 396 1.35 5.89 4.82
CA ILE A 396 2.15 5.85 3.60
C ILE A 396 1.43 6.60 2.50
N TRP A 397 2.14 7.57 1.92
CA TRP A 397 1.76 8.29 0.72
C TRP A 397 2.72 7.98 -0.41
N GLN A 398 2.20 7.61 -1.57
CA GLN A 398 3.03 7.29 -2.75
C GLN A 398 2.71 8.27 -3.87
N VAL A 399 3.76 8.92 -4.40
CA VAL A 399 3.62 9.80 -5.55
C VAL A 399 3.93 9.03 -6.83
N TYR A 400 2.99 9.05 -7.75
CA TYR A 400 3.19 8.63 -9.13
C TYR A 400 3.31 9.89 -10.00
N TYR A 401 4.40 10.05 -10.73
CA TYR A 401 4.68 11.25 -11.50
C TYR A 401 5.23 10.92 -12.90
N PRO A 402 5.07 11.83 -13.89
CA PRO A 402 5.59 11.61 -15.24
C PRO A 402 7.11 11.68 -15.23
N THR A 403 7.75 10.51 -15.29
CA THR A 403 9.22 10.39 -15.21
C THR A 403 9.95 10.91 -16.43
N ASN A 404 9.25 11.30 -17.50
CA ASN A 404 9.76 11.94 -18.70
C ASN A 404 9.76 13.48 -18.64
N ALA A 405 9.10 14.08 -17.64
CA ALA A 405 9.07 15.53 -17.47
C ALA A 405 10.35 16.07 -16.81
N PRO A 406 10.77 17.33 -17.09
CA PRO A 406 11.93 17.94 -16.45
C PRO A 406 11.86 17.92 -14.92
N MET A 407 13.00 17.70 -14.25
CA MET A 407 13.07 17.58 -12.79
C MET A 407 12.56 18.82 -12.05
N ALA A 408 12.85 20.02 -12.54
CA ALA A 408 12.38 21.27 -11.95
C ALA A 408 10.86 21.38 -11.94
N ILE A 409 10.20 20.91 -13.01
CA ILE A 409 8.74 20.89 -13.12
C ILE A 409 8.17 19.84 -12.18
N ASN A 410 8.68 18.61 -12.21
CA ASN A 410 8.25 17.56 -11.30
C ASN A 410 8.41 17.98 -9.84
N ARG A 411 9.53 18.63 -9.46
CA ARG A 411 9.74 19.15 -8.11
C ARG A 411 8.64 20.13 -7.72
N ALA A 412 8.36 21.13 -8.55
CA ALA A 412 7.37 22.16 -8.25
C ALA A 412 5.95 21.59 -8.15
N GLU A 413 5.60 20.68 -9.07
CA GLU A 413 4.28 20.07 -9.09
C GLU A 413 4.08 19.07 -7.92
N ILE A 414 5.11 18.31 -7.54
CA ILE A 414 5.06 17.40 -6.39
C ILE A 414 4.92 18.19 -5.09
N GLN A 415 5.72 19.27 -4.91
CA GLN A 415 5.59 20.15 -3.74
C GLN A 415 4.16 20.70 -3.63
N SER A 416 3.67 21.30 -4.71
CA SER A 416 2.31 21.87 -4.76
C SER A 416 1.22 20.81 -4.52
N LEU A 417 1.42 19.58 -5.01
CA LEU A 417 0.53 18.45 -4.77
C LEU A 417 0.44 18.10 -3.29
N VAL A 418 1.60 17.92 -2.64
CA VAL A 418 1.65 17.56 -1.20
C VAL A 418 1.07 18.69 -0.33
N GLU A 419 1.45 19.94 -0.60
CA GLU A 419 0.96 21.10 0.14
C GLU A 419 -0.58 21.26 0.03
N ARG A 420 -1.14 21.11 -1.18
CA ARG A 420 -2.60 21.15 -1.38
C ARG A 420 -3.31 19.98 -0.71
N SER A 421 -2.70 18.79 -0.70
CA SER A 421 -3.28 17.63 -0.03
C SER A 421 -3.30 17.82 1.48
N LEU A 422 -2.21 18.31 2.07
CA LEU A 422 -2.18 18.66 3.48
C LEU A 422 -3.19 19.77 3.82
N GLN A 423 -3.24 20.83 3.03
CA GLN A 423 -4.23 21.92 3.22
C GLN A 423 -5.67 21.42 3.15
N HIS A 424 -5.95 20.41 2.32
CA HIS A 424 -7.29 19.82 2.23
C HIS A 424 -7.66 19.06 3.52
N PHE A 425 -6.75 18.23 4.04
CA PHE A 425 -7.02 17.39 5.21
C PHE A 425 -6.83 18.11 6.54
N ASP A 426 -5.89 19.05 6.60
CA ASP A 426 -5.54 19.82 7.80
C ASP A 426 -5.32 21.30 7.42
N PRO A 427 -6.40 22.07 7.25
CA PRO A 427 -6.31 23.50 6.93
C PRO A 427 -5.58 24.33 7.99
N SER A 428 -5.56 23.86 9.23
CA SER A 428 -4.87 24.53 10.34
C SER A 428 -3.36 24.27 10.37
N GLY A 429 -2.90 23.19 9.73
CA GLY A 429 -1.51 22.74 9.76
C GLY A 429 -1.06 22.26 11.14
N SER A 430 -1.99 21.90 12.04
CA SER A 430 -1.69 21.53 13.44
C SER A 430 -1.56 20.02 13.66
N ALA A 431 -1.99 19.20 12.69
CA ALA A 431 -1.92 17.75 12.79
C ALA A 431 -0.49 17.24 12.70
N ILE A 432 -0.18 16.13 13.38
CA ILE A 432 1.12 15.44 13.26
C ILE A 432 1.43 15.09 11.81
N ALA A 433 0.41 14.76 11.02
CA ALA A 433 0.55 14.50 9.58
C ALA A 433 1.13 15.68 8.78
N SER A 434 0.96 16.92 9.26
CA SER A 434 1.45 18.14 8.64
C SER A 434 2.88 18.54 9.10
N HIS A 435 3.48 17.73 9.98
CA HIS A 435 4.82 17.92 10.53
C HIS A 435 5.58 16.59 10.49
N ASP A 436 6.89 16.63 10.71
CA ASP A 436 7.74 15.46 10.90
C ASP A 436 7.63 14.42 9.76
N MET A 437 7.38 14.92 8.54
CA MET A 437 7.26 14.08 7.34
C MET A 437 8.61 13.41 7.04
N VAL A 438 8.57 12.12 6.71
CA VAL A 438 9.73 11.36 6.24
C VAL A 438 9.61 11.14 4.75
N LEU A 439 10.69 11.45 4.02
CA LEU A 439 10.78 11.24 2.58
C LEU A 439 11.66 10.02 2.29
N VAL A 440 11.17 9.08 1.47
CA VAL A 440 11.93 7.90 1.03
C VAL A 440 11.93 7.85 -0.48
N TRP A 441 13.11 8.00 -1.08
CA TRP A 441 13.25 8.26 -2.49
C TRP A 441 14.32 7.43 -3.16
N HIS A 442 14.01 6.93 -4.35
CA HIS A 442 14.92 6.10 -5.13
C HIS A 442 15.33 6.77 -6.44
N SER A 443 16.62 6.65 -6.78
CA SER A 443 17.17 7.03 -8.08
C SER A 443 16.86 8.50 -8.45
N MET A 444 16.29 8.79 -9.61
CA MET A 444 15.85 10.12 -10.04
C MET A 444 14.89 10.78 -9.03
N GLY A 445 14.00 9.99 -8.40
CA GLY A 445 13.16 10.49 -7.33
C GLY A 445 13.97 11.09 -6.18
N GLY A 446 15.16 10.55 -5.89
CA GLY A 446 16.08 11.08 -4.88
C GLY A 446 16.69 12.44 -5.27
N VAL A 447 16.93 12.69 -6.54
CA VAL A 447 17.39 14.02 -7.01
C VAL A 447 16.27 15.05 -6.84
N ILE A 448 15.05 14.73 -7.31
CA ILE A 448 13.87 15.59 -7.13
C ILE A 448 13.64 15.85 -5.64
N GLY A 449 13.73 14.81 -4.84
CA GLY A 449 13.53 14.89 -3.41
C GLY A 449 14.54 15.75 -2.68
N ARG A 450 15.80 15.69 -3.07
CA ARG A 450 16.81 16.59 -2.53
C ARG A 450 16.45 18.06 -2.78
N LEU A 451 15.91 18.37 -3.96
CA LEU A 451 15.46 19.74 -4.26
C LEU A 451 14.26 20.16 -3.39
N LEU A 452 13.41 19.23 -2.94
CA LEU A 452 12.29 19.54 -2.04
C LEU A 452 12.76 19.89 -0.61
N VAL A 453 13.96 19.51 -0.24
CA VAL A 453 14.55 19.80 1.08
C VAL A 453 15.72 20.79 1.00
N SER A 454 15.94 21.41 -0.16
CA SER A 454 17.01 22.40 -0.40
C SER A 454 16.44 23.78 -0.69
N SER A 455 17.27 24.82 -0.50
CA SER A 455 17.00 26.17 -0.97
C SER A 455 17.84 26.47 -2.20
N SER A 456 17.23 27.00 -3.26
CA SER A 456 17.97 27.40 -4.46
C SER A 456 18.55 28.82 -4.38
N GLY A 457 17.97 29.71 -3.54
CA GLY A 457 18.30 31.14 -3.59
C GLY A 457 18.23 31.64 -5.04
N GLU A 458 19.19 32.44 -5.43
CA GLU A 458 19.36 32.95 -6.80
C GLU A 458 20.21 32.01 -7.70
N GLN A 459 20.86 30.99 -7.15
CA GLN A 459 21.89 30.18 -7.81
C GLN A 459 21.43 29.57 -9.15
N LEU A 460 20.22 29.02 -9.20
CA LEU A 460 19.71 28.42 -10.44
C LEU A 460 19.32 29.48 -11.48
N TRP A 461 18.82 30.63 -11.02
CA TRP A 461 18.48 31.73 -11.89
C TRP A 461 19.75 32.36 -12.46
N ASP A 462 20.77 32.58 -11.66
CA ASP A 462 22.07 33.09 -12.09
C ASP A 462 22.76 32.14 -13.09
N SER A 463 22.68 30.84 -12.86
CA SER A 463 23.18 29.84 -13.81
C SER A 463 22.46 29.91 -15.17
N LEU A 464 21.14 30.18 -15.17
CA LEU A 464 20.39 30.42 -16.41
C LEU A 464 20.90 31.68 -17.13
N LEU A 465 21.11 32.78 -16.39
CA LEU A 465 21.60 34.08 -16.94
C LEU A 465 23.00 33.98 -17.50
N GLN A 466 23.83 33.03 -17.10
CA GLN A 466 25.14 32.80 -17.72
C GLN A 466 25.02 32.37 -19.19
N ASN A 467 23.95 31.63 -19.52
CA ASN A 467 23.76 31.04 -20.84
C ASN A 467 22.79 31.84 -21.73
N TYR A 468 21.92 32.67 -21.13
CA TYR A 468 20.85 33.36 -21.85
C TYR A 468 20.84 34.87 -21.55
N ARG A 469 20.49 35.69 -22.54
CA ARG A 469 20.19 37.12 -22.36
C ARG A 469 18.70 37.32 -22.23
N LEU A 470 18.26 37.60 -21.04
CA LEU A 470 16.83 37.77 -20.70
C LEU A 470 16.50 39.25 -20.52
N GLU A 471 16.31 39.97 -21.62
CA GLU A 471 16.04 41.41 -21.64
C GLU A 471 14.65 41.71 -22.23
N GLY A 472 14.10 42.88 -21.86
CA GLY A 472 12.83 43.38 -22.36
C GLY A 472 11.61 42.50 -22.01
N GLU A 473 10.53 42.61 -22.77
CA GLU A 473 9.28 41.87 -22.54
C GLU A 473 9.46 40.35 -22.62
N ARG A 474 10.35 39.87 -23.51
CA ARG A 474 10.67 38.46 -23.64
C ARG A 474 11.32 37.93 -22.38
N GLY A 475 12.32 38.64 -21.83
CA GLY A 475 12.93 38.29 -20.56
C GLY A 475 11.94 38.27 -19.39
N ALA A 476 11.02 39.22 -19.36
CA ALA A 476 9.96 39.28 -18.36
C ALA A 476 8.99 38.05 -18.43
N ARG A 477 8.59 37.63 -19.64
CA ARG A 477 7.75 36.42 -19.83
C ARG A 477 8.49 35.16 -19.40
N ILE A 478 9.75 34.99 -19.77
CA ILE A 478 10.57 33.85 -19.36
C ILE A 478 10.68 33.82 -17.83
N ARG A 479 10.98 34.97 -17.21
CA ARG A 479 11.11 35.09 -15.76
C ARG A 479 9.80 34.69 -15.07
N ALA A 480 8.66 35.20 -15.52
CA ALA A 480 7.36 34.91 -14.91
C ALA A 480 7.04 33.39 -14.90
N LYS A 481 7.48 32.65 -15.91
CA LYS A 481 7.22 31.21 -16.01
C LYS A 481 8.30 30.34 -15.35
N LEU A 482 9.59 30.73 -15.43
CA LEU A 482 10.69 29.89 -14.94
C LEU A 482 11.10 30.21 -13.50
N TRP A 483 10.90 31.47 -13.04
CA TRP A 483 11.28 31.85 -11.68
C TRP A 483 10.65 30.96 -10.61
N PRO A 484 9.35 30.62 -10.63
CA PRO A 484 8.76 29.74 -9.63
C PRO A 484 9.29 28.30 -9.65
N LEU A 485 9.93 27.88 -10.75
CA LEU A 485 10.53 26.56 -10.88
C LEU A 485 11.99 26.54 -10.40
N LEU A 486 12.70 27.66 -10.55
CA LEU A 486 14.12 27.79 -10.27
C LEU A 486 14.43 28.49 -8.94
N HIS A 487 13.46 29.19 -8.34
CA HIS A 487 13.58 29.82 -7.04
C HIS A 487 12.62 29.15 -6.05
N PHE A 488 13.17 28.44 -5.07
CA PHE A 488 12.38 27.67 -4.10
C PHE A 488 13.06 27.54 -2.74
N SER A 489 12.26 27.24 -1.75
CA SER A 489 12.66 26.96 -0.38
C SER A 489 12.35 25.52 -0.01
N PRO A 490 13.01 24.94 1.00
CA PRO A 490 12.72 23.60 1.48
C PRO A 490 11.28 23.50 2.01
N MET A 491 10.67 22.34 1.86
CA MET A 491 9.35 22.04 2.44
C MET A 491 9.46 22.03 3.98
N PRO A 492 8.73 22.91 4.69
CA PRO A 492 8.85 23.01 6.14
C PRO A 492 8.26 21.80 6.89
N GLN A 493 7.47 20.98 6.22
CA GLN A 493 6.84 19.78 6.79
C GLN A 493 7.81 18.61 6.93
N VAL A 494 8.98 18.69 6.28
CA VAL A 494 9.93 17.56 6.19
C VAL A 494 10.97 17.65 7.29
N ASP A 495 11.05 16.61 8.11
CA ASP A 495 12.04 16.43 9.16
C ASP A 495 13.18 15.48 8.75
N ARG A 496 12.87 14.51 7.89
CA ARG A 496 13.80 13.45 7.53
C ARG A 496 13.74 13.06 6.06
N ALA A 497 14.90 12.74 5.49
CA ALA A 497 15.01 12.29 4.09
C ALA A 497 15.91 11.05 3.99
N ILE A 498 15.49 10.04 3.23
CA ILE A 498 16.24 8.83 2.94
C ILE A 498 16.43 8.73 1.42
N PHE A 499 17.66 8.92 0.97
CA PHE A 499 18.05 8.86 -0.42
C PHE A 499 18.62 7.48 -0.76
N ILE A 500 18.03 6.81 -1.74
CA ILE A 500 18.42 5.45 -2.13
C ILE A 500 18.92 5.48 -3.57
N ALA A 501 20.18 5.15 -3.79
CA ALA A 501 20.83 5.10 -5.11
C ALA A 501 20.58 6.36 -5.97
N ALA A 502 20.58 7.54 -5.35
CA ALA A 502 20.20 8.80 -6.00
C ALA A 502 21.42 9.46 -6.68
N PRO A 503 21.34 9.74 -7.99
CA PRO A 503 22.45 10.38 -8.73
C PRO A 503 22.51 11.90 -8.51
N HIS A 504 22.88 12.34 -7.31
CA HIS A 504 22.89 13.77 -6.94
C HIS A 504 23.84 14.64 -7.78
N ARG A 505 24.87 14.02 -8.37
CA ARG A 505 25.86 14.67 -9.25
C ARG A 505 25.77 14.13 -10.69
N GLY A 506 24.60 13.55 -11.03
CA GLY A 506 24.37 12.93 -12.34
C GLY A 506 25.07 11.58 -12.52
N THR A 507 24.96 11.03 -13.72
CA THR A 507 25.57 9.75 -14.08
C THR A 507 26.11 9.79 -15.50
N PRO A 508 27.36 9.32 -15.74
CA PRO A 508 27.94 9.22 -17.08
C PRO A 508 27.24 8.17 -17.95
N LEU A 509 26.54 7.21 -17.37
CA LEU A 509 25.82 6.16 -18.09
C LEU A 509 24.59 6.69 -18.84
N ALA A 510 24.08 7.88 -18.49
CA ALA A 510 23.07 8.56 -19.29
C ALA A 510 23.57 8.90 -20.72
N GLU A 511 24.87 8.96 -20.94
CA GLU A 511 25.51 9.13 -22.26
C GLU A 511 25.79 7.81 -22.99
N GLY A 512 25.72 6.67 -22.29
CA GLY A 512 25.97 5.33 -22.83
C GLY A 512 24.91 4.85 -23.82
N GLY A 513 25.14 3.68 -24.40
CA GLY A 513 24.22 3.06 -25.38
C GLY A 513 22.80 2.91 -24.89
N LEU A 514 22.61 2.53 -23.62
CA LEU A 514 21.32 2.38 -22.97
C LEU A 514 20.64 3.75 -22.76
N GLY A 515 21.37 4.76 -22.26
CA GLY A 515 20.84 6.11 -22.08
C GLY A 515 20.40 6.74 -23.39
N ARG A 516 21.17 6.57 -24.48
CA ARG A 516 20.78 7.03 -25.84
C ARG A 516 19.58 6.26 -26.40
N PHE A 517 19.44 4.97 -26.08
CA PHE A 517 18.27 4.19 -26.50
C PHE A 517 17.04 4.66 -25.76
N VAL A 518 17.10 4.80 -24.44
CA VAL A 518 15.98 5.26 -23.61
C VAL A 518 15.61 6.71 -23.93
N SER A 519 16.58 7.62 -24.12
CA SER A 519 16.31 9.02 -24.48
C SER A 519 15.60 9.20 -25.82
N LYS A 520 15.81 8.29 -26.78
CA LYS A 520 15.08 8.30 -28.06
C LYS A 520 13.63 7.83 -27.93
N LEU A 521 13.31 7.03 -26.91
CA LEU A 521 11.97 6.52 -26.65
C LEU A 521 11.15 7.46 -25.76
N VAL A 522 11.81 8.27 -24.91
CA VAL A 522 11.14 9.21 -24.00
C VAL A 522 10.65 10.42 -24.77
N ARG A 523 9.34 10.66 -24.69
CA ARG A 523 8.68 11.85 -25.24
C ARG A 523 8.09 12.66 -24.11
N LEU A 524 8.21 13.98 -24.21
CA LEU A 524 7.60 14.89 -23.22
C LEU A 524 6.08 14.78 -23.25
N PRO A 525 5.42 14.91 -22.10
CA PRO A 525 3.97 15.03 -22.04
C PRO A 525 3.48 16.20 -22.90
N GLY A 526 2.42 15.98 -23.68
CA GLY A 526 1.85 17.02 -24.57
C GLY A 526 1.45 18.30 -23.83
N ALA A 527 0.85 18.15 -22.66
CA ALA A 527 0.46 19.27 -21.79
C ALA A 527 1.65 20.17 -21.37
N LEU A 528 2.86 19.61 -21.25
CA LEU A 528 4.07 20.40 -20.96
C LEU A 528 4.57 21.14 -22.18
N LEU A 529 4.47 20.55 -23.36
CA LEU A 529 4.82 21.21 -24.62
C LEU A 529 3.90 22.39 -24.86
N ASP A 530 2.60 22.26 -24.62
CA ASP A 530 1.62 23.33 -24.75
C ASP A 530 1.86 24.48 -23.74
N ARG A 531 2.27 24.13 -22.51
CA ARG A 531 2.48 25.11 -21.43
C ARG A 531 3.79 25.87 -21.52
N PHE A 532 4.86 25.22 -21.99
CA PHE A 532 6.24 25.77 -21.98
C PHE A 532 6.85 25.95 -23.36
N GLY A 533 6.17 25.56 -24.44
CA GLY A 533 6.68 25.64 -25.80
C GLY A 533 7.16 27.05 -26.19
N ASP A 534 6.35 28.07 -25.86
CA ASP A 534 6.67 29.49 -26.14
C ASP A 534 7.93 29.96 -25.39
N VAL A 535 8.03 29.55 -24.09
CA VAL A 535 9.19 29.92 -23.26
C VAL A 535 10.46 29.27 -23.77
N MET A 536 10.39 28.03 -24.22
CA MET A 536 11.55 27.33 -24.79
C MET A 536 11.98 27.94 -26.11
N GLN A 537 11.04 28.40 -26.93
CA GLN A 537 11.34 29.12 -28.15
C GLN A 537 11.92 30.50 -27.85
N ASP A 538 11.41 31.21 -26.86
CA ASP A 538 11.95 32.48 -26.37
C ASP A 538 13.38 32.31 -25.82
N LEU A 539 13.65 31.23 -25.05
CA LEU A 539 15.00 30.89 -24.58
C LEU A 539 15.96 30.61 -25.73
N ALA A 540 15.57 29.78 -26.69
CA ALA A 540 16.42 29.50 -27.87
C ALA A 540 16.82 30.75 -28.64
N ASN A 541 15.90 31.74 -28.69
CA ASN A 541 16.15 33.02 -29.34
C ASN A 541 16.98 34.01 -28.46
N SER A 542 17.22 33.63 -27.18
CA SER A 542 17.94 34.45 -26.19
C SER A 542 19.31 33.86 -25.80
N GLU A 543 19.73 32.78 -26.48
CA GLU A 543 21.02 32.12 -26.25
C GLU A 543 22.18 33.10 -26.53
N ARG A 544 23.17 33.13 -25.64
CA ARG A 544 24.38 33.95 -25.84
C ARG A 544 25.25 33.30 -26.93
N ASP A 545 25.75 34.11 -27.88
CA ASP A 545 26.75 33.65 -28.81
C ASP A 545 28.04 33.30 -28.04
N ASP A 546 28.49 32.06 -28.20
CA ASP A 546 29.78 31.61 -27.67
C ASP A 546 30.89 32.03 -28.68
N PRO A 547 31.79 32.99 -28.35
CA PRO A 547 32.75 33.52 -29.30
C PRO A 547 33.77 32.50 -29.82
N GLY A 548 33.84 31.31 -29.27
CA GLY A 548 34.77 30.23 -29.61
C GLY A 548 34.14 28.92 -30.03
N GLY A 549 32.84 28.83 -30.06
CA GLY A 549 32.10 27.60 -30.36
C GLY A 549 31.88 27.33 -31.84
N ALA A 550 31.98 26.07 -32.26
CA ALA A 550 31.59 25.67 -33.61
C ALA A 550 30.11 26.05 -33.87
N PRO A 551 29.73 26.43 -35.11
CA PRO A 551 28.36 26.86 -35.40
C PRO A 551 27.38 25.76 -35.09
N ARG A 552 26.66 25.92 -33.94
CA ARG A 552 25.56 25.03 -33.58
C ARG A 552 24.43 25.22 -34.59
N ARG A 553 23.99 24.13 -35.20
CA ARG A 553 22.78 24.14 -36.03
C ARG A 553 21.66 24.76 -35.19
N LYS A 554 21.06 25.86 -35.66
CA LYS A 554 19.82 26.43 -35.12
C LYS A 554 18.75 25.35 -35.22
N GLY A 555 18.72 24.48 -34.23
CA GLY A 555 17.70 23.44 -34.05
C GLY A 555 16.62 23.97 -33.12
N ARG A 556 15.39 23.51 -33.33
CA ARG A 556 14.28 23.70 -32.43
C ARG A 556 14.75 23.43 -30.99
N ALA A 557 14.69 24.43 -30.11
CA ALA A 557 15.02 24.22 -28.70
C ALA A 557 14.08 23.12 -28.16
N LEU A 558 14.67 21.98 -27.86
CA LEU A 558 13.91 20.86 -27.24
C LEU A 558 13.87 21.12 -25.74
N VAL A 559 12.67 21.08 -25.15
CA VAL A 559 12.53 21.04 -23.70
C VAL A 559 13.34 19.82 -23.21
N PRO A 560 14.29 19.98 -22.27
CA PRO A 560 15.06 18.86 -21.77
C PRO A 560 14.13 17.84 -21.10
N THR A 561 14.39 16.57 -21.36
CA THR A 561 13.70 15.48 -20.65
C THR A 561 14.37 15.23 -19.30
N SER A 562 13.72 14.47 -18.42
CA SER A 562 14.34 14.03 -17.17
C SER A 562 15.63 13.24 -17.35
N ILE A 563 15.77 12.51 -18.48
CA ILE A 563 17.01 11.77 -18.80
C ILE A 563 18.14 12.73 -19.16
N ASP A 564 17.84 13.81 -19.88
CA ASP A 564 18.84 14.84 -20.14
C ASP A 564 19.33 15.45 -18.82
N ASN A 565 18.41 15.67 -17.87
CA ASN A 565 18.74 16.15 -16.52
C ASN A 565 19.44 15.11 -15.61
N LEU A 566 19.64 13.87 -16.02
CA LEU A 566 20.43 12.88 -15.26
C LEU A 566 21.90 12.84 -15.69
N ARG A 567 22.30 13.55 -16.74
CA ARG A 567 23.69 13.57 -17.18
C ARG A 567 24.54 14.41 -16.22
N ASP A 568 25.75 13.95 -15.92
CA ASP A 568 26.73 14.70 -15.12
C ASP A 568 27.25 15.95 -15.84
N THR A 569 27.01 16.06 -17.15
CA THR A 569 27.30 17.21 -17.99
C THR A 569 26.14 18.21 -18.10
N ASP A 570 24.95 17.87 -17.61
CA ASP A 570 23.74 18.71 -17.67
C ASP A 570 23.91 19.98 -16.83
N PRO A 571 23.61 21.18 -17.36
CA PRO A 571 23.76 22.43 -16.62
C PRO A 571 22.89 22.52 -15.38
N PHE A 572 21.67 21.95 -15.42
CA PHE A 572 20.76 21.93 -14.25
C PHE A 572 21.30 21.05 -13.13
N VAL A 573 21.77 19.84 -13.45
CA VAL A 573 22.40 18.95 -12.46
C VAL A 573 23.61 19.62 -11.82
N ARG A 574 24.49 20.22 -12.64
CA ARG A 574 25.66 20.94 -12.14
C ARG A 574 25.31 22.13 -11.26
N ALA A 575 24.25 22.86 -11.58
CA ALA A 575 23.80 23.98 -10.77
C ALA A 575 23.12 23.52 -9.47
N THR A 576 22.54 22.32 -9.44
CA THR A 576 21.84 21.79 -8.28
C THR A 576 22.68 20.93 -7.36
N MET A 577 23.82 20.37 -7.84
CA MET A 577 24.61 19.38 -7.08
C MET A 577 25.17 19.91 -5.74
N ASP A 578 25.36 21.22 -5.62
CA ASP A 578 25.93 21.88 -4.44
C ASP A 578 24.88 22.66 -3.62
N LEU A 579 23.59 22.56 -3.98
CA LEU A 579 22.53 23.19 -3.19
C LEU A 579 22.50 22.59 -1.78
N PRO A 580 22.49 23.43 -0.72
CA PRO A 580 22.47 22.96 0.66
C PRO A 580 21.14 22.31 1.00
N ILE A 581 21.18 21.16 1.64
CA ILE A 581 20.01 20.58 2.31
C ILE A 581 19.72 21.44 3.55
N SER A 582 18.43 21.67 3.84
CA SER A 582 17.99 22.41 5.01
C SER A 582 18.61 21.84 6.29
N PRO A 583 19.16 22.66 7.20
CA PRO A 583 19.72 22.20 8.46
C PRO A 583 18.68 21.57 9.39
N ASN A 584 17.39 21.79 9.14
CA ASN A 584 16.30 21.20 9.88
C ASN A 584 15.98 19.76 9.43
N VAL A 585 16.58 19.29 8.33
CA VAL A 585 16.31 17.97 7.77
C VAL A 585 17.48 17.04 8.06
N GLN A 586 17.23 15.98 8.82
CA GLN A 586 18.17 14.88 8.94
C GLN A 586 18.08 13.99 7.70
N TYR A 587 19.20 13.70 7.06
CA TYR A 587 19.18 12.87 5.87
C TYR A 587 20.11 11.64 6.01
N HIS A 588 19.73 10.60 5.29
CA HIS A 588 20.38 9.31 5.26
C HIS A 588 20.60 8.87 3.82
N THR A 589 21.65 8.11 3.55
CA THR A 589 21.95 7.56 2.23
C THR A 589 22.01 6.04 2.25
N ILE A 590 21.42 5.40 1.25
CA ILE A 590 21.53 3.96 1.01
C ILE A 590 22.04 3.80 -0.42
N ILE A 591 23.24 3.26 -0.57
CA ILE A 591 24.00 3.27 -1.84
C ILE A 591 24.22 1.83 -2.30
N GLY A 592 23.99 1.56 -3.58
CA GLY A 592 24.31 0.28 -4.20
C GLY A 592 25.77 0.21 -4.64
N ARG A 593 26.31 -1.00 -4.58
CA ARG A 593 27.64 -1.34 -5.08
C ARG A 593 27.59 -2.70 -5.76
N GLU A 594 27.57 -2.71 -7.11
CA GLU A 594 27.46 -3.97 -7.85
C GLU A 594 28.66 -4.88 -7.65
N LYS A 595 29.88 -4.29 -7.67
CA LYS A 595 31.16 -5.03 -7.62
C LYS A 595 31.93 -4.75 -6.34
N PRO A 596 31.81 -5.59 -5.31
CA PRO A 596 32.44 -5.35 -4.01
C PRO A 596 33.97 -5.33 -4.03
N GLN A 597 34.61 -5.87 -5.07
CA GLN A 597 36.07 -5.87 -5.23
C GLN A 597 36.65 -4.53 -5.75
N VAL A 598 35.80 -3.65 -6.33
CA VAL A 598 36.22 -2.30 -6.77
C VAL A 598 36.34 -1.40 -5.54
N PRO A 599 37.34 -0.52 -5.40
CA PRO A 599 37.38 0.47 -4.33
C PRO A 599 36.07 1.28 -4.26
N LEU A 600 35.61 1.59 -3.05
CA LEU A 600 34.29 2.20 -2.87
C LEU A 600 34.11 3.51 -3.66
N ALA A 601 35.13 4.38 -3.62
CA ALA A 601 35.10 5.65 -4.32
C ALA A 601 34.95 5.52 -5.85
N ASP A 602 35.41 4.40 -6.43
CA ASP A 602 35.37 4.11 -7.86
C ASP A 602 34.23 3.16 -8.25
N SER A 603 33.44 2.72 -7.26
CA SER A 603 32.36 1.76 -7.46
C SER A 603 31.08 2.43 -7.96
N ASP A 604 30.19 1.61 -8.50
CA ASP A 604 28.84 1.98 -8.91
C ASP A 604 27.86 0.84 -8.64
N ASP A 605 26.56 1.10 -8.78
CA ASP A 605 25.48 0.12 -8.68
C ASP A 605 25.04 -0.41 -10.06
N GLY A 606 25.91 -0.25 -11.08
CA GLY A 606 25.60 -0.54 -12.49
C GLY A 606 25.01 0.67 -13.24
N LEU A 607 24.54 1.72 -12.55
CA LEU A 607 23.99 2.95 -13.14
C LEU A 607 24.53 4.21 -12.49
N VAL A 608 24.60 4.26 -11.16
CA VAL A 608 24.97 5.46 -10.39
C VAL A 608 26.32 5.24 -9.70
N PRO A 609 27.32 6.08 -9.98
CA PRO A 609 28.60 6.03 -9.26
C PRO A 609 28.41 6.36 -7.77
N TYR A 610 29.15 5.68 -6.89
CA TYR A 610 29.16 5.96 -5.45
C TYR A 610 29.35 7.46 -5.16
N ARG A 611 30.32 8.12 -5.80
CA ARG A 611 30.61 9.55 -5.64
C ARG A 611 29.42 10.46 -5.99
N SER A 612 28.50 9.98 -6.84
CA SER A 612 27.27 10.72 -7.19
C SER A 612 26.16 10.51 -6.18
N ALA A 613 26.09 9.34 -5.56
CA ALA A 613 25.05 8.99 -4.57
C ALA A 613 25.44 9.39 -3.13
N HIS A 614 26.73 9.51 -2.85
CA HIS A 614 27.27 9.94 -1.55
C HIS A 614 26.94 11.40 -1.27
N LEU A 615 26.48 11.68 -0.05
CA LEU A 615 26.25 13.02 0.48
C LEU A 615 27.00 13.22 1.80
N ASP A 616 27.87 14.23 1.82
CA ASP A 616 28.56 14.63 3.05
C ASP A 616 27.55 15.11 4.10
N GLY A 617 27.78 14.79 5.37
CA GLY A 617 26.92 15.18 6.47
C GLY A 617 25.67 14.31 6.67
N ALA A 618 25.52 13.20 5.96
CA ALA A 618 24.45 12.24 6.19
C ALA A 618 24.51 11.67 7.63
N ALA A 619 23.36 11.60 8.32
CA ALA A 619 23.26 11.02 9.66
C ALA A 619 23.57 9.51 9.67
N SER A 620 23.33 8.81 8.57
CA SER A 620 23.86 7.47 8.31
C SER A 620 24.03 7.23 6.80
N GLU A 621 25.01 6.38 6.47
CA GLU A 621 25.22 5.87 5.13
C GLU A 621 25.30 4.35 5.19
N LEU A 622 24.49 3.67 4.38
CA LEU A 622 24.54 2.22 4.20
C LEU A 622 24.95 1.90 2.75
N VAL A 623 26.04 1.14 2.59
CA VAL A 623 26.44 0.60 1.29
C VAL A 623 26.01 -0.86 1.19
N VAL A 624 25.23 -1.19 0.17
CA VAL A 624 24.68 -2.53 -0.07
C VAL A 624 25.28 -3.12 -1.35
N THR A 625 25.76 -4.35 -1.28
CA THR A 625 26.16 -5.08 -2.49
C THR A 625 24.90 -5.44 -3.29
N SER A 626 24.59 -4.63 -4.27
CA SER A 626 23.39 -4.75 -5.10
C SER A 626 23.55 -3.97 -6.38
N TRP A 627 22.80 -4.34 -7.38
CA TRP A 627 22.44 -3.55 -8.54
C TRP A 627 21.51 -2.40 -8.14
N HIS A 628 21.25 -1.46 -9.07
CA HIS A 628 20.54 -0.19 -8.88
C HIS A 628 19.17 -0.27 -8.16
N SER A 629 18.45 -1.39 -8.21
CA SER A 629 17.20 -1.59 -7.46
C SER A 629 17.43 -1.87 -5.97
N VAL A 630 18.27 -1.06 -5.33
CA VAL A 630 18.74 -1.22 -3.94
C VAL A 630 17.59 -1.22 -2.93
N GLN A 631 16.53 -0.43 -3.18
CA GLN A 631 15.34 -0.32 -2.33
C GLN A 631 14.60 -1.65 -2.12
N GLU A 632 14.81 -2.61 -3.02
CA GLU A 632 14.21 -3.94 -2.90
C GLU A 632 15.03 -4.89 -2.03
N THR A 633 16.25 -4.54 -1.68
CA THR A 633 17.11 -5.41 -0.89
C THR A 633 16.65 -5.49 0.57
N PRO A 634 16.78 -6.66 1.24
CA PRO A 634 16.46 -6.77 2.66
C PRO A 634 17.23 -5.78 3.52
N GLN A 635 18.50 -5.53 3.19
CA GLN A 635 19.38 -4.62 3.93
C GLN A 635 18.86 -3.18 3.87
N ALA A 636 18.47 -2.69 2.68
CA ALA A 636 17.90 -1.37 2.52
C ALA A 636 16.57 -1.22 3.27
N ILE A 637 15.70 -2.22 3.19
CA ILE A 637 14.41 -2.23 3.87
C ILE A 637 14.60 -2.20 5.40
N LEU A 638 15.51 -3.00 5.92
CA LEU A 638 15.83 -3.01 7.36
C LEU A 638 16.42 -1.67 7.81
N GLU A 639 17.26 -1.04 6.99
CA GLU A 639 17.79 0.29 7.30
C GLU A 639 16.70 1.36 7.30
N ILE A 640 15.79 1.36 6.33
CA ILE A 640 14.63 2.26 6.34
C ILE A 640 13.83 2.08 7.64
N ARG A 641 13.51 0.84 8.01
CA ARG A 641 12.79 0.55 9.27
C ARG A 641 13.56 1.04 10.48
N ARG A 642 14.88 0.80 10.54
CA ARG A 642 15.74 1.29 11.63
C ARG A 642 15.68 2.81 11.76
N ILE A 643 15.77 3.54 10.64
CA ILE A 643 15.71 5.00 10.61
C ILE A 643 14.36 5.51 11.15
N LEU A 644 13.26 4.87 10.73
CA LEU A 644 11.92 5.22 11.20
C LEU A 644 11.76 4.98 12.71
N HIS A 645 12.26 3.84 13.22
CA HIS A 645 12.25 3.57 14.67
C HIS A 645 13.12 4.55 15.47
N VAL A 646 14.29 4.94 14.95
CA VAL A 646 15.16 5.94 15.60
C VAL A 646 14.46 7.28 15.72
N GLN A 647 13.72 7.73 14.72
CA GLN A 647 12.94 8.96 14.80
C GLN A 647 11.91 8.89 15.95
N LEU A 648 11.15 7.80 16.04
CA LEU A 648 10.16 7.62 17.10
C LEU A 648 10.77 7.56 18.50
N GLN A 649 11.96 6.97 18.66
CA GLN A 649 12.67 6.91 19.93
C GLN A 649 13.20 8.29 20.36
N ALA A 650 13.73 9.07 19.43
CA ALA A 650 14.22 10.43 19.72
C ALA A 650 13.11 11.33 20.26
N GLU A 651 11.90 11.22 19.71
CA GLU A 651 10.74 11.97 20.16
C GLU A 651 10.25 11.55 21.56
N GLN A 652 10.22 10.25 21.83
CA GLN A 652 9.88 9.74 23.16
C GLN A 652 10.86 10.25 24.22
N GLN A 653 12.15 10.33 23.88
CA GLN A 653 13.16 10.90 24.78
C GLN A 653 12.97 12.41 24.98
N ALA A 654 12.64 13.15 23.91
CA ALA A 654 12.36 14.59 23.99
C ALA A 654 11.12 14.90 24.85
N SER A 655 10.06 14.09 24.72
CA SER A 655 8.81 14.25 25.49
C SER A 655 8.95 13.87 26.98
N HIS A 656 9.98 13.12 27.36
CA HIS A 656 10.27 12.73 28.75
C HIS A 656 11.40 13.55 29.38
N ALA A 657 12.03 14.45 28.62
CA ALA A 657 13.01 15.37 29.20
C ALA A 657 12.30 16.34 30.13
N PRO A 658 12.69 16.47 31.43
CA PRO A 658 12.08 17.45 32.32
C PRO A 658 12.35 18.85 31.77
N ASP A 659 11.32 19.67 31.74
CA ASP A 659 11.45 21.12 31.46
C ASP A 659 12.61 21.67 32.30
N ARG A 660 13.72 22.04 31.67
CA ARG A 660 14.86 22.67 32.31
C ARG A 660 14.70 24.19 32.32
#